data_d66be082d23e77b6ee990a4a67e4efe2
#
_entry.id   d66be082d23e77b6ee990a4a67e4efe2
#
_cell.length_a   1.000
_cell.length_b   1.000
_cell.length_c   1.000
_cell.angle_alpha   90.00
_cell.angle_beta   90.00
_cell.angle_gamma   90.00
#
_symmetry.space_group_name_H-M   'P 1'
#
loop_
_entity.id
_entity.type
_entity.pdbx_description
1 polymer ?
#
loop_
_entity_poly.entity_id
_entity_poly.type
_entity_poly.pdbx_seq_one_letter_code
_entity_poly.pdbx_strand_id
1 'polypeptide(L)'
;MNDIKVMNHAADNIRILAASMVEKANSGHPGGAMGGSDFINVLFSEYLVYDPADPTWTGRDRFFLDPGHMSPMLYAGLALRGFFSMEDLKQFRQWGSVTPGHPELDLQRGIENSSGPLGQGHALAAGAAVAEKFLEARLGSTMMQHKIYAYISDGAVEEEISQGVGRIAGNLGLNNLIMFYDSNDIQLSTECGVVMNEDTEMKYKAWGWNVIKINGNDVAQIREALDAAQKEQDRPTLIIGKTVMGKGALRADGTSYEACINTHGAPLGGNAYVNTIKHLGGDPENAFVIFDDVKEIYAKRAEELKKIVAERKAAEAEWRKANPEKAAQMDEWFSGKAPKVDWSKVEQKAGSATRAASAACLGVLAEQVPNMICASADLSNSDKTDGFLKKTKSIVRGDFSGAFFQAGVAELTMADMCIGMMLHGGVVAAMGTFFVFSDYMKPAVRIAALMQVPVKFIWTHDAFRVGEDGPTHEPVEQEAQIRLMEKLKNHAGKDSVRVFRPADADETTVCWKLAMENVETPTALIFSRQGIAKLPEGTDYEQAAKGAYIVAGSDENPDVILVASGSEVSTLEAGCEALRADGIKVRVVSAPSEGLFRGQSKEYQESVLPKNAKIFGMTAGLPVTLQGLVGANGKVWGMESFGFSAPYKVLDEKLGYTGENVYKQVKAFLAEA
;
A
#
# COMPACT_ATOMS: atom_id res chain seq x y z
N MET A 1 -9.58 28.35 -22.40
CA MET A 1 -8.89 27.23 -23.08
C MET A 1 -7.85 27.77 -24.04
N ASN A 2 -6.74 27.09 -24.21
CA ASN A 2 -5.67 27.51 -25.09
C ASN A 2 -5.97 27.12 -26.56
N ASP A 3 -5.25 27.73 -27.55
CA ASP A 3 -5.37 27.37 -28.95
C ASP A 3 -4.92 25.92 -29.21
N ILE A 4 -5.65 25.18 -30.04
CA ILE A 4 -5.40 23.74 -30.31
C ILE A 4 -4.00 23.54 -30.92
N LYS A 5 -3.52 24.46 -31.74
CA LYS A 5 -2.19 24.35 -32.36
C LYS A 5 -1.08 24.40 -31.30
N VAL A 6 -1.20 25.32 -30.34
CA VAL A 6 -0.25 25.41 -29.21
C VAL A 6 -0.35 24.18 -28.29
N MET A 7 -1.57 23.65 -28.10
CA MET A 7 -1.76 22.42 -27.29
C MET A 7 -1.10 21.21 -27.94
N ASN A 8 -1.21 21.06 -29.29
CA ASN A 8 -0.52 20.00 -30.00
C ASN A 8 1.00 20.17 -29.92
N HIS A 9 1.50 21.41 -30.07
CA HIS A 9 2.93 21.71 -29.92
C HIS A 9 3.45 21.41 -28.49
N ALA A 10 2.65 21.67 -27.48
CA ALA A 10 2.98 21.29 -26.09
C ALA A 10 3.03 19.77 -25.89
N ALA A 11 2.12 19.03 -26.51
CA ALA A 11 2.17 17.56 -26.48
C ALA A 11 3.43 17.04 -27.22
N ASP A 12 3.82 17.66 -28.34
CA ASP A 12 5.05 17.31 -29.05
C ASP A 12 6.30 17.65 -28.21
N ASN A 13 6.28 18.74 -27.46
CA ASN A 13 7.35 19.04 -26.50
C ASN A 13 7.50 17.94 -25.42
N ILE A 14 6.38 17.42 -24.88
CA ILE A 14 6.40 16.28 -23.95
C ILE A 14 7.00 15.05 -24.64
N ARG A 15 6.60 14.74 -25.88
CA ARG A 15 7.14 13.62 -26.68
C ARG A 15 8.65 13.72 -26.86
N ILE A 16 9.13 14.92 -27.21
CA ILE A 16 10.57 15.19 -27.39
C ILE A 16 11.33 14.93 -26.10
N LEU A 17 10.85 15.48 -24.97
CA LEU A 17 11.50 15.30 -23.67
C LEU A 17 11.48 13.82 -23.25
N ALA A 18 10.34 13.13 -23.42
CA ALA A 18 10.20 11.72 -23.07
C ALA A 18 11.13 10.82 -23.91
N ALA A 19 11.15 10.98 -25.22
CA ALA A 19 12.05 10.23 -26.10
C ALA A 19 13.51 10.52 -25.77
N SER A 20 13.86 11.78 -25.47
CA SER A 20 15.23 12.19 -25.17
C SER A 20 15.74 11.68 -23.82
N MET A 21 14.87 11.60 -22.80
CA MET A 21 15.22 10.94 -21.53
C MET A 21 15.60 9.47 -21.75
N VAL A 22 14.77 8.74 -22.50
CA VAL A 22 14.99 7.33 -22.81
C VAL A 22 16.23 7.12 -23.65
N GLU A 23 16.44 7.92 -24.68
CA GLU A 23 17.62 7.87 -25.56
C GLU A 23 18.91 8.13 -24.77
N LYS A 24 18.94 9.20 -23.94
CA LYS A 24 20.09 9.54 -23.12
C LYS A 24 20.45 8.47 -22.11
N ALA A 25 19.42 7.88 -21.47
CA ALA A 25 19.61 6.77 -20.52
C ALA A 25 19.94 5.44 -21.22
N ASN A 26 19.79 5.36 -22.53
CA ASN A 26 19.84 4.13 -23.32
C ASN A 26 18.98 3.01 -22.71
N SER A 27 17.86 3.38 -22.08
CA SER A 27 16.95 2.48 -21.37
C SER A 27 15.64 3.18 -21.04
N GLY A 28 14.51 2.51 -21.26
CA GLY A 28 13.19 3.05 -20.91
C GLY A 28 12.12 2.73 -21.95
N HIS A 29 10.95 3.35 -21.78
CA HIS A 29 9.74 3.08 -22.55
C HIS A 29 9.23 4.38 -23.21
N PRO A 30 9.64 4.69 -24.45
CA PRO A 30 9.24 5.93 -25.09
C PRO A 30 7.83 5.87 -25.68
N GLY A 31 7.37 4.71 -26.17
CA GLY A 31 6.18 4.60 -27.01
C GLY A 31 4.89 5.01 -26.35
N GLY A 32 4.56 4.43 -25.18
CA GLY A 32 3.39 4.82 -24.42
C GLY A 32 3.49 6.28 -23.94
N ALA A 33 4.67 6.71 -23.48
CA ALA A 33 4.92 8.08 -23.06
C ALA A 33 4.64 9.10 -24.19
N MET A 34 5.00 8.77 -25.43
CA MET A 34 4.70 9.61 -26.60
C MET A 34 3.20 9.56 -26.95
N GLY A 35 2.56 8.39 -26.83
CA GLY A 35 1.13 8.20 -27.11
C GLY A 35 0.22 9.00 -26.17
N GLY A 36 0.52 9.02 -24.87
CA GLY A 36 -0.29 9.68 -23.85
C GLY A 36 -0.07 11.19 -23.70
N SER A 37 0.88 11.78 -24.41
CA SER A 37 1.31 13.18 -24.25
C SER A 37 0.18 14.20 -24.44
N ASP A 38 -0.79 13.95 -25.32
CA ASP A 38 -1.91 14.85 -25.55
C ASP A 38 -2.80 14.93 -24.31
N PHE A 39 -3.18 13.77 -23.75
CA PHE A 39 -4.04 13.75 -22.57
C PHE A 39 -3.37 14.41 -21.35
N ILE A 40 -2.12 14.05 -21.05
CA ILE A 40 -1.43 14.60 -19.90
C ILE A 40 -1.23 16.11 -20.02
N ASN A 41 -0.94 16.61 -21.24
CA ASN A 41 -0.83 18.03 -21.50
C ASN A 41 -2.15 18.76 -21.24
N VAL A 42 -3.28 18.25 -21.77
CA VAL A 42 -4.61 18.87 -21.54
C VAL A 42 -4.96 18.85 -20.08
N LEU A 43 -4.77 17.72 -19.41
CA LEU A 43 -5.07 17.58 -17.97
C LEU A 43 -4.26 18.59 -17.14
N PHE A 44 -2.95 18.68 -17.34
CA PHE A 44 -2.06 19.49 -16.52
C PHE A 44 -2.15 20.99 -16.82
N SER A 45 -2.38 21.36 -18.07
CA SER A 45 -2.41 22.77 -18.47
C SER A 45 -3.80 23.42 -18.38
N GLU A 46 -4.90 22.63 -18.24
CA GLU A 46 -6.24 23.21 -18.26
C GLU A 46 -7.17 22.73 -17.16
N TYR A 47 -7.02 21.51 -16.62
CA TYR A 47 -8.01 20.91 -15.71
C TYR A 47 -7.49 20.72 -14.29
N LEU A 48 -6.36 20.03 -14.10
CA LEU A 48 -5.87 19.67 -12.78
C LEU A 48 -5.68 20.90 -11.89
N VAL A 49 -6.29 20.88 -10.71
CA VAL A 49 -6.18 21.96 -9.72
C VAL A 49 -5.13 21.60 -8.67
N TYR A 50 -4.10 22.40 -8.55
CA TYR A 50 -3.03 22.27 -7.56
C TYR A 50 -2.52 23.67 -7.18
N ASP A 51 -1.80 23.74 -6.07
CA ASP A 51 -1.11 24.98 -5.71
C ASP A 51 0.30 24.97 -6.31
N PRO A 52 0.64 25.87 -7.26
CA PRO A 52 1.99 25.93 -7.81
C PRO A 52 3.09 26.25 -6.78
N ALA A 53 2.73 26.85 -5.65
CA ALA A 53 3.64 27.21 -4.57
C ALA A 53 3.73 26.15 -3.46
N ASP A 54 2.72 25.27 -3.37
CA ASP A 54 2.64 24.21 -2.36
C ASP A 54 2.06 22.93 -2.99
N PRO A 55 2.90 22.06 -3.56
CA PRO A 55 2.47 20.81 -4.18
C PRO A 55 1.82 19.83 -3.18
N THR A 56 1.94 20.08 -1.89
CA THR A 56 1.35 19.24 -0.84
C THR A 56 0.01 19.77 -0.31
N TRP A 57 -0.47 20.91 -0.83
CA TRP A 57 -1.74 21.49 -0.41
C TRP A 57 -2.88 20.46 -0.40
N THR A 58 -3.58 20.34 0.73
CA THR A 58 -4.59 19.28 0.96
C THR A 58 -5.77 19.34 0.00
N GLY A 59 -6.14 20.55 -0.47
CA GLY A 59 -7.25 20.79 -1.40
C GLY A 59 -6.91 20.58 -2.89
N ARG A 60 -5.73 20.06 -3.23
CA ARG A 60 -5.34 19.77 -4.61
C ARG A 60 -6.08 18.57 -5.18
N ASP A 61 -6.31 18.56 -6.48
CA ASP A 61 -6.62 17.33 -7.22
C ASP A 61 -5.41 16.39 -7.14
N ARG A 62 -5.67 15.08 -7.25
CA ARG A 62 -4.59 14.07 -7.22
C ARG A 62 -4.53 13.32 -8.54
N PHE A 63 -3.31 13.08 -9.01
CA PHE A 63 -3.06 12.33 -10.24
C PHE A 63 -2.21 11.09 -9.94
N PHE A 64 -2.76 9.92 -10.22
CA PHE A 64 -2.09 8.63 -10.06
C PHE A 64 -1.71 8.05 -11.41
N LEU A 65 -0.43 7.71 -11.59
CA LEU A 65 0.04 7.00 -12.77
C LEU A 65 0.10 5.50 -12.47
N ASP A 66 -0.68 4.69 -13.16
CA ASP A 66 -0.63 3.22 -13.03
C ASP A 66 0.52 2.63 -13.86
N PRO A 67 0.64 2.88 -15.19
CA PRO A 67 1.73 2.33 -15.98
C PRO A 67 3.04 3.07 -15.70
N GLY A 68 3.73 2.67 -14.61
CA GLY A 68 4.95 3.33 -14.15
C GLY A 68 6.07 3.39 -15.18
N HIS A 69 6.08 2.49 -16.17
CA HIS A 69 7.00 2.53 -17.28
C HIS A 69 6.81 3.77 -18.18
N MET A 70 5.64 4.44 -18.11
CA MET A 70 5.38 5.73 -18.79
C MET A 70 5.89 6.93 -17.99
N SER A 71 6.76 6.72 -17.01
CA SER A 71 7.41 7.77 -16.21
C SER A 71 7.99 8.94 -17.03
N PRO A 72 8.56 8.74 -18.25
CA PRO A 72 9.05 9.87 -19.04
C PRO A 72 7.97 10.88 -19.40
N MET A 73 6.73 10.44 -19.67
CA MET A 73 5.58 11.33 -19.88
C MET A 73 5.28 12.15 -18.62
N LEU A 74 5.21 11.48 -17.47
CA LEU A 74 4.93 12.14 -16.20
C LEU A 74 6.00 13.18 -15.85
N TYR A 75 7.28 12.82 -15.92
CA TYR A 75 8.37 13.75 -15.61
C TYR A 75 8.42 14.92 -16.58
N ALA A 76 8.20 14.69 -17.88
CA ALA A 76 8.11 15.78 -18.87
C ALA A 76 6.94 16.71 -18.54
N GLY A 77 5.74 16.18 -18.28
CA GLY A 77 4.58 16.99 -17.90
C GLY A 77 4.80 17.77 -16.60
N LEU A 78 5.43 17.16 -15.60
CA LEU A 78 5.77 17.82 -14.33
C LEU A 78 6.88 18.88 -14.52
N ALA A 79 7.80 18.69 -15.46
CA ALA A 79 8.79 19.71 -15.82
C ALA A 79 8.14 20.95 -16.49
N LEU A 80 7.13 20.75 -17.34
CA LEU A 80 6.35 21.85 -17.89
C LEU A 80 5.61 22.64 -16.79
N ARG A 81 5.21 21.96 -15.71
CA ARG A 81 4.62 22.58 -14.51
C ARG A 81 5.66 23.24 -13.59
N GLY A 82 6.96 23.07 -13.84
CA GLY A 82 8.05 23.64 -13.05
C GLY A 82 8.52 22.81 -11.86
N PHE A 83 8.07 21.54 -11.72
CA PHE A 83 8.48 20.67 -10.61
C PHE A 83 9.76 19.88 -10.87
N PHE A 84 10.21 19.79 -12.10
CA PHE A 84 11.50 19.22 -12.49
C PHE A 84 12.26 20.19 -13.39
N SER A 85 13.56 20.24 -13.21
CA SER A 85 14.46 20.95 -14.12
C SER A 85 14.84 20.07 -15.32
N MET A 86 15.36 20.69 -16.37
CA MET A 86 15.90 19.94 -17.51
C MET A 86 17.09 19.06 -17.11
N GLU A 87 17.87 19.46 -16.11
CA GLU A 87 18.98 18.67 -15.58
C GLU A 87 18.47 17.42 -14.85
N ASP A 88 17.35 17.52 -14.13
CA ASP A 88 16.70 16.34 -13.51
C ASP A 88 16.27 15.33 -14.59
N LEU A 89 15.69 15.81 -15.69
CA LEU A 89 15.27 14.95 -16.81
C LEU A 89 16.48 14.27 -17.48
N LYS A 90 17.60 14.97 -17.60
CA LYS A 90 18.85 14.41 -18.14
C LYS A 90 19.44 13.30 -17.27
N GLN A 91 19.07 13.24 -15.98
CA GLN A 91 19.49 12.22 -15.04
C GLN A 91 18.50 11.03 -14.93
N PHE A 92 17.57 10.90 -15.87
CA PHE A 92 16.61 9.79 -15.91
C PHE A 92 17.33 8.43 -15.78
N ARG A 93 16.89 7.59 -14.84
CA ARG A 93 17.45 6.26 -14.52
C ARG A 93 18.92 6.27 -14.05
N GLN A 94 19.44 7.39 -13.58
CA GLN A 94 20.79 7.43 -13.01
C GLN A 94 20.75 7.23 -11.50
N TRP A 95 21.85 6.74 -10.93
CA TRP A 95 21.95 6.53 -9.48
C TRP A 95 21.73 7.83 -8.69
N GLY A 96 20.79 7.78 -7.73
CA GLY A 96 20.47 8.92 -6.87
C GLY A 96 19.72 10.06 -7.54
N SER A 97 19.24 9.85 -8.80
CA SER A 97 18.43 10.86 -9.47
C SER A 97 17.00 10.91 -8.91
N VAL A 98 16.37 12.06 -9.06
CA VAL A 98 14.95 12.28 -8.71
C VAL A 98 13.98 11.83 -9.81
N THR A 99 14.50 11.24 -10.90
CA THR A 99 13.76 10.69 -12.03
C THR A 99 14.06 9.21 -12.23
N PRO A 100 13.70 8.34 -11.25
CA PRO A 100 13.89 6.90 -11.36
C PRO A 100 13.10 6.32 -12.54
N GLY A 101 13.44 5.10 -12.96
CA GLY A 101 12.85 4.46 -14.13
C GLY A 101 11.34 4.25 -14.07
N HIS A 102 10.79 4.08 -12.87
CA HIS A 102 9.38 4.08 -12.54
C HIS A 102 9.18 5.09 -11.42
N PRO A 103 8.08 5.84 -11.37
CA PRO A 103 7.90 6.89 -10.37
C PRO A 103 7.90 6.32 -8.94
N GLU A 104 8.56 7.02 -8.05
CA GLU A 104 8.48 6.82 -6.60
C GLU A 104 7.69 7.99 -6.00
N LEU A 105 6.96 7.72 -4.91
CA LEU A 105 6.17 8.72 -4.21
C LEU A 105 7.05 9.94 -3.86
N ASP A 106 6.69 11.11 -4.39
CA ASP A 106 7.37 12.37 -4.13
C ASP A 106 6.38 13.54 -4.24
N LEU A 107 5.67 13.78 -3.16
CA LEU A 107 4.64 14.83 -3.11
C LEU A 107 5.22 16.23 -3.37
N GLN A 108 6.49 16.47 -3.01
CA GLN A 108 7.14 17.76 -3.26
C GLN A 108 7.34 18.04 -4.75
N ARG A 109 7.37 17.00 -5.58
CA ARG A 109 7.44 17.10 -7.04
C ARG A 109 6.13 16.72 -7.75
N GLY A 110 5.03 16.55 -6.97
CA GLY A 110 3.71 16.27 -7.53
C GLY A 110 3.51 14.83 -7.99
N ILE A 111 4.25 13.88 -7.44
CA ILE A 111 4.09 12.43 -7.69
C ILE A 111 3.34 11.82 -6.51
N GLU A 112 2.09 11.39 -6.74
CA GLU A 112 1.16 10.93 -5.72
C GLU A 112 1.33 9.45 -5.33
N ASN A 113 2.04 8.64 -6.13
CA ASN A 113 2.26 7.23 -5.85
C ASN A 113 3.55 6.69 -6.44
N SER A 114 4.14 5.70 -5.79
CA SER A 114 5.08 4.80 -6.47
C SER A 114 4.29 3.90 -7.40
N SER A 115 4.81 3.66 -8.60
CA SER A 115 4.17 2.85 -9.62
C SER A 115 5.18 1.88 -10.24
N GLY A 116 4.68 0.82 -10.89
CA GLY A 116 5.51 -0.22 -11.49
C GLY A 116 4.73 -1.52 -11.62
N PRO A 117 4.21 -2.08 -10.51
CA PRO A 117 3.22 -3.15 -10.60
C PRO A 117 1.93 -2.61 -11.22
N LEU A 118 1.59 -3.07 -12.43
CA LEU A 118 0.37 -2.66 -13.13
C LEU A 118 -0.88 -3.04 -12.31
N GLY A 119 -1.93 -2.25 -12.42
CA GLY A 119 -3.17 -2.44 -11.68
C GLY A 119 -3.19 -1.79 -10.30
N GLN A 120 -2.05 -1.71 -9.61
CA GLN A 120 -2.02 -1.14 -8.26
C GLN A 120 -2.21 0.39 -8.26
N GLY A 121 -1.68 1.12 -9.25
CA GLY A 121 -1.76 2.58 -9.29
C GLY A 121 -3.19 3.12 -9.30
N HIS A 122 -4.10 2.52 -10.07
CA HIS A 122 -5.49 2.96 -10.07
C HIS A 122 -6.32 2.37 -8.91
N ALA A 123 -5.86 1.27 -8.29
CA ALA A 123 -6.43 0.83 -7.02
C ALA A 123 -6.14 1.84 -5.90
N LEU A 124 -4.90 2.39 -5.86
CA LEU A 124 -4.55 3.50 -4.97
C LEU A 124 -5.43 4.73 -5.23
N ALA A 125 -5.65 5.08 -6.51
CA ALA A 125 -6.52 6.20 -6.89
C ALA A 125 -7.98 5.99 -6.42
N ALA A 126 -8.53 4.80 -6.59
CA ALA A 126 -9.88 4.48 -6.11
C ALA A 126 -9.97 4.57 -4.57
N GLY A 127 -8.92 4.14 -3.86
CA GLY A 127 -8.81 4.32 -2.42
C GLY A 127 -8.79 5.80 -2.01
N ALA A 128 -8.00 6.63 -2.69
CA ALA A 128 -7.98 8.07 -2.47
C ALA A 128 -9.35 8.72 -2.72
N ALA A 129 -10.10 8.24 -3.71
CA ALA A 129 -11.46 8.71 -3.98
C ALA A 129 -12.44 8.33 -2.84
N VAL A 130 -12.30 7.16 -2.24
CA VAL A 130 -13.07 6.79 -1.02
C VAL A 130 -12.72 7.71 0.14
N ALA A 131 -11.43 7.99 0.35
CA ALA A 131 -10.99 8.87 1.44
C ALA A 131 -11.54 10.28 1.30
N GLU A 132 -11.54 10.84 0.09
CA GLU A 132 -12.13 12.17 -0.17
C GLU A 132 -13.63 12.18 0.21
N LYS A 133 -14.43 11.21 -0.25
CA LYS A 133 -15.85 11.10 0.09
C LYS A 133 -16.09 10.87 1.59
N PHE A 134 -15.26 10.05 2.22
CA PHE A 134 -15.32 9.81 3.66
C PHE A 134 -15.04 11.08 4.46
N LEU A 135 -14.08 11.89 4.06
CA LEU A 135 -13.75 13.16 4.70
C LEU A 135 -14.80 14.23 4.36
N GLU A 136 -15.34 14.25 3.14
CA GLU A 136 -16.47 15.13 2.77
C GLU A 136 -17.67 14.93 3.69
N ALA A 137 -18.03 13.69 3.99
CA ALA A 137 -19.13 13.36 4.90
C ALA A 137 -18.93 13.89 6.33
N ARG A 138 -17.68 14.13 6.74
CA ARG A 138 -17.31 14.63 8.08
C ARG A 138 -17.05 16.14 8.13
N LEU A 139 -16.31 16.63 7.16
CA LEU A 139 -15.86 18.03 7.10
C LEU A 139 -16.78 18.91 6.25
N GLY A 140 -17.48 18.32 5.28
CA GLY A 140 -18.36 19.00 4.33
C GLY A 140 -17.67 19.30 3.00
N SER A 141 -18.48 19.54 1.96
CA SER A 141 -18.03 19.74 0.58
C SER A 141 -17.19 21.01 0.37
N THR A 142 -17.29 22.01 1.24
CA THR A 142 -16.42 23.19 1.16
C THR A 142 -14.94 22.84 1.28
N MET A 143 -14.64 21.80 2.07
CA MET A 143 -13.28 21.37 2.35
C MET A 143 -12.79 20.26 1.38
N MET A 144 -13.71 19.45 0.87
CA MET A 144 -13.45 18.29 0.04
C MET A 144 -14.13 18.47 -1.32
N GLN A 145 -13.46 19.11 -2.27
CA GLN A 145 -13.98 19.43 -3.62
C GLN A 145 -13.05 18.98 -4.74
N HIS A 146 -12.02 18.22 -4.42
CA HIS A 146 -11.02 17.83 -5.42
C HIS A 146 -11.39 16.52 -6.11
N LYS A 147 -10.87 16.36 -7.30
CA LYS A 147 -11.00 15.15 -8.11
C LYS A 147 -9.76 14.27 -7.97
N ILE A 148 -9.96 12.99 -8.20
CA ILE A 148 -8.91 11.99 -8.27
C ILE A 148 -8.85 11.51 -9.72
N TYR A 149 -7.68 11.67 -10.32
CA TYR A 149 -7.41 11.23 -11.67
C TYR A 149 -6.48 10.02 -11.67
N ALA A 150 -6.74 9.05 -12.53
CA ALA A 150 -5.84 7.93 -12.77
C ALA A 150 -5.59 7.77 -14.27
N TYR A 151 -4.37 7.45 -14.64
CA TYR A 151 -3.98 7.07 -15.99
C TYR A 151 -3.66 5.58 -16.00
N ILE A 152 -4.33 4.81 -16.84
CA ILE A 152 -4.17 3.36 -16.98
C ILE A 152 -3.85 2.96 -18.42
N SER A 153 -3.32 1.77 -18.62
CA SER A 153 -2.92 1.24 -19.94
C SER A 153 -3.57 -0.11 -20.23
N ASP A 154 -3.35 -0.65 -21.43
CA ASP A 154 -3.85 -1.97 -21.83
C ASP A 154 -3.47 -3.05 -20.81
N GLY A 155 -2.20 -3.19 -20.44
CA GLY A 155 -1.77 -4.16 -19.43
C GLY A 155 -2.35 -3.91 -18.05
N ALA A 156 -2.63 -2.65 -17.68
CA ALA A 156 -3.29 -2.36 -16.41
C ALA A 156 -4.76 -2.83 -16.39
N VAL A 157 -5.45 -2.78 -17.52
CA VAL A 157 -6.84 -3.27 -17.64
C VAL A 157 -6.91 -4.79 -17.59
N GLU A 158 -5.87 -5.49 -18.00
CA GLU A 158 -5.77 -6.96 -17.98
C GLU A 158 -5.59 -7.53 -16.58
N GLU A 159 -4.95 -6.79 -15.68
CA GLU A 159 -4.67 -7.24 -14.32
C GLU A 159 -5.94 -7.62 -13.54
N GLU A 160 -5.89 -8.72 -12.77
CA GLU A 160 -7.02 -9.17 -11.95
C GLU A 160 -7.47 -8.14 -10.92
N ILE A 161 -6.54 -7.38 -10.34
CA ILE A 161 -6.87 -6.30 -9.39
C ILE A 161 -7.79 -5.25 -10.03
N SER A 162 -7.66 -5.01 -11.32
CA SER A 162 -8.46 -4.02 -12.05
C SER A 162 -9.94 -4.39 -12.11
N GLN A 163 -10.25 -5.68 -12.10
CA GLN A 163 -11.63 -6.19 -11.99
C GLN A 163 -12.23 -5.81 -10.63
N GLY A 164 -11.45 -5.98 -9.55
CA GLY A 164 -11.82 -5.57 -8.21
C GLY A 164 -12.08 -4.07 -8.10
N VAL A 165 -11.17 -3.26 -8.61
CA VAL A 165 -11.28 -1.79 -8.63
C VAL A 165 -12.52 -1.35 -9.40
N GLY A 166 -12.70 -1.85 -10.64
CA GLY A 166 -13.83 -1.49 -11.49
C GLY A 166 -15.17 -1.78 -10.83
N ARG A 167 -15.31 -2.99 -10.25
CA ARG A 167 -16.51 -3.43 -9.52
C ARG A 167 -16.78 -2.56 -8.28
N ILE A 168 -15.78 -2.33 -7.45
CA ILE A 168 -15.95 -1.63 -6.17
C ILE A 168 -16.23 -0.14 -6.42
N ALA A 169 -15.48 0.52 -7.29
CA ALA A 169 -15.66 1.95 -7.57
C ALA A 169 -17.02 2.23 -8.21
N GLY A 170 -17.48 1.37 -9.13
CA GLY A 170 -18.81 1.45 -9.73
C GLY A 170 -19.93 1.20 -8.71
N ASN A 171 -19.77 0.19 -7.83
CA ASN A 171 -20.73 -0.09 -6.77
C ASN A 171 -20.87 1.05 -5.78
N LEU A 172 -19.76 1.67 -5.37
CA LEU A 172 -19.76 2.83 -4.46
C LEU A 172 -20.19 4.14 -5.14
N GLY A 173 -20.19 4.20 -6.48
CA GLY A 173 -20.54 5.41 -7.22
C GLY A 173 -19.53 6.54 -6.99
N LEU A 174 -18.23 6.27 -7.12
CA LEU A 174 -17.16 7.24 -6.84
C LEU A 174 -17.09 8.32 -7.94
N ASN A 175 -18.00 9.27 -7.92
CA ASN A 175 -18.13 10.36 -8.91
C ASN A 175 -16.95 11.36 -8.91
N ASN A 176 -16.09 11.27 -7.94
CA ASN A 176 -14.85 12.04 -7.83
C ASN A 176 -13.65 11.34 -8.49
N LEU A 177 -13.81 10.09 -8.97
CA LEU A 177 -12.78 9.32 -9.67
C LEU A 177 -12.97 9.43 -11.20
N ILE A 178 -11.93 9.91 -11.89
CA ILE A 178 -11.86 10.02 -13.36
C ILE A 178 -10.65 9.25 -13.81
N MET A 179 -10.85 8.19 -14.58
CA MET A 179 -9.78 7.37 -15.14
C MET A 179 -9.67 7.58 -16.64
N PHE A 180 -8.45 7.74 -17.13
CA PHE A 180 -8.13 7.71 -18.55
C PHE A 180 -7.47 6.37 -18.89
N TYR A 181 -8.09 5.61 -19.77
CA TYR A 181 -7.54 4.39 -20.32
C TYR A 181 -6.88 4.68 -21.67
N ASP A 182 -5.56 4.58 -21.69
CA ASP A 182 -4.71 4.65 -22.88
C ASP A 182 -4.83 3.32 -23.65
N SER A 183 -5.79 3.27 -24.57
CA SER A 183 -6.05 2.10 -25.41
C SER A 183 -5.27 2.24 -26.72
N ASN A 184 -4.06 1.71 -26.75
CA ASN A 184 -3.17 1.81 -27.91
C ASN A 184 -2.92 0.47 -28.64
N ASP A 185 -3.49 -0.62 -28.15
CA ASP A 185 -3.44 -1.99 -28.69
C ASP A 185 -2.04 -2.64 -28.67
N ILE A 186 -1.03 -2.02 -28.07
CA ILE A 186 0.35 -2.50 -28.08
C ILE A 186 0.87 -2.76 -26.66
N GLN A 187 1.36 -3.97 -26.46
CA GLN A 187 2.06 -4.37 -25.23
C GLN A 187 3.56 -4.52 -25.47
N LEU A 188 4.31 -4.91 -24.44
CA LEU A 188 5.76 -5.04 -24.51
C LEU A 188 6.21 -6.14 -25.51
N SER A 189 5.48 -7.24 -25.59
CA SER A 189 5.87 -8.43 -26.36
C SER A 189 4.86 -8.79 -27.47
N THR A 190 3.67 -8.18 -27.49
CA THR A 190 2.60 -8.55 -28.43
C THR A 190 1.61 -7.42 -28.63
N GLU A 191 0.65 -7.61 -29.54
CA GLU A 191 -0.55 -6.78 -29.67
C GLU A 191 -1.62 -7.26 -28.69
N CYS A 192 -2.44 -6.35 -28.13
CA CYS A 192 -3.48 -6.67 -27.16
C CYS A 192 -4.48 -7.71 -27.69
N GLY A 193 -4.84 -7.66 -28.98
CA GLY A 193 -5.76 -8.60 -29.60
C GLY A 193 -5.32 -10.07 -29.58
N VAL A 194 -4.05 -10.37 -29.24
CA VAL A 194 -3.54 -11.74 -29.03
C VAL A 194 -3.94 -12.28 -27.65
N VAL A 195 -4.08 -11.42 -26.66
CA VAL A 195 -4.30 -11.82 -25.24
C VAL A 195 -5.68 -11.42 -24.71
N MET A 196 -6.28 -10.36 -25.25
CA MET A 196 -7.54 -9.82 -24.77
C MET A 196 -8.47 -9.47 -25.94
N ASN A 197 -9.72 -9.97 -25.88
CA ASN A 197 -10.77 -9.63 -26.83
C ASN A 197 -12.05 -9.10 -26.14
N GLU A 198 -11.90 -8.63 -24.90
CA GLU A 198 -12.99 -8.12 -24.11
C GLU A 198 -13.50 -6.77 -24.64
N ASP A 199 -14.80 -6.53 -24.53
CA ASP A 199 -15.37 -5.19 -24.70
C ASP A 199 -15.26 -4.43 -23.37
N THR A 200 -14.16 -3.69 -23.21
CA THR A 200 -13.89 -2.90 -22.00
C THR A 200 -14.99 -1.86 -21.72
N GLU A 201 -15.58 -1.27 -22.77
CA GLU A 201 -16.70 -0.34 -22.62
C GLU A 201 -17.91 -1.02 -21.98
N MET A 202 -18.34 -2.16 -22.51
CA MET A 202 -19.46 -2.92 -21.95
C MET A 202 -19.17 -3.40 -20.52
N LYS A 203 -17.96 -3.86 -20.27
CA LYS A 203 -17.51 -4.34 -18.96
C LYS A 203 -17.62 -3.26 -17.88
N TYR A 204 -17.08 -2.07 -18.10
CA TYR A 204 -17.17 -0.97 -17.15
C TYR A 204 -18.59 -0.41 -17.02
N LYS A 205 -19.36 -0.35 -18.12
CA LYS A 205 -20.79 -0.01 -18.06
C LYS A 205 -21.59 -0.99 -17.20
N ALA A 206 -21.29 -2.29 -17.30
CA ALA A 206 -21.94 -3.32 -16.47
C ALA A 206 -21.60 -3.15 -14.97
N TRP A 207 -20.43 -2.60 -14.64
CA TRP A 207 -20.05 -2.23 -13.27
C TRP A 207 -20.65 -0.89 -12.80
N GLY A 208 -21.41 -0.19 -13.66
CA GLY A 208 -22.07 1.05 -13.28
C GLY A 208 -21.24 2.30 -13.52
N TRP A 209 -20.20 2.26 -14.34
CA TRP A 209 -19.39 3.43 -14.70
C TRP A 209 -20.04 4.27 -15.80
N ASN A 210 -19.76 5.57 -15.78
CA ASN A 210 -19.89 6.43 -16.94
C ASN A 210 -18.70 6.18 -17.88
N VAL A 211 -18.94 5.77 -19.12
CA VAL A 211 -17.87 5.43 -20.07
C VAL A 211 -17.97 6.33 -21.30
N ILE A 212 -16.85 7.01 -21.62
CA ILE A 212 -16.74 7.95 -22.75
C ILE A 212 -15.61 7.48 -23.66
N LYS A 213 -15.90 7.26 -24.95
CA LYS A 213 -14.88 6.87 -25.94
C LYS A 213 -14.49 8.06 -26.77
N ILE A 214 -13.18 8.25 -26.95
CA ILE A 214 -12.60 9.37 -27.70
C ILE A 214 -11.39 8.93 -28.53
N ASN A 215 -11.01 9.77 -29.49
CA ASN A 215 -9.64 9.79 -29.98
C ASN A 215 -8.77 10.44 -28.89
N GLY A 216 -7.94 9.64 -28.22
CA GLY A 216 -7.08 10.07 -27.11
C GLY A 216 -5.93 10.99 -27.52
N ASN A 217 -5.77 11.24 -28.83
CA ASN A 217 -4.82 12.20 -29.37
C ASN A 217 -5.49 13.44 -29.99
N ASP A 218 -6.77 13.66 -29.74
CA ASP A 218 -7.52 14.84 -30.19
C ASP A 218 -7.83 15.76 -29.01
N VAL A 219 -7.22 16.92 -28.95
CA VAL A 219 -7.35 17.91 -27.88
C VAL A 219 -8.82 18.30 -27.64
N ALA A 220 -9.64 18.47 -28.71
CA ALA A 220 -11.03 18.86 -28.56
C ALA A 220 -11.84 17.74 -27.88
N GLN A 221 -11.68 16.49 -28.30
CA GLN A 221 -12.38 15.34 -27.73
C GLN A 221 -11.94 15.08 -26.28
N ILE A 222 -10.64 15.26 -25.95
CA ILE A 222 -10.15 15.15 -24.57
C ILE A 222 -10.83 16.18 -23.67
N ARG A 223 -10.93 17.43 -24.12
CA ARG A 223 -11.63 18.51 -23.40
C ARG A 223 -13.11 18.18 -23.17
N GLU A 224 -13.82 17.76 -24.21
CA GLU A 224 -15.24 17.38 -24.12
C GLU A 224 -15.45 16.24 -23.11
N ALA A 225 -14.58 15.24 -23.12
CA ALA A 225 -14.64 14.11 -22.21
C ALA A 225 -14.36 14.52 -20.75
N LEU A 226 -13.35 15.36 -20.52
CA LEU A 226 -13.03 15.87 -19.17
C LEU A 226 -14.14 16.79 -18.65
N ASP A 227 -14.71 17.66 -19.48
CA ASP A 227 -15.87 18.50 -19.12
C ASP A 227 -17.08 17.65 -18.74
N ALA A 228 -17.36 16.58 -19.46
CA ALA A 228 -18.44 15.65 -19.15
C ALA A 228 -18.17 14.87 -17.85
N ALA A 229 -16.93 14.39 -17.66
CA ALA A 229 -16.51 13.66 -16.48
C ALA A 229 -16.60 14.51 -15.20
N GLN A 230 -16.23 15.79 -15.27
CA GLN A 230 -16.35 16.71 -14.13
C GLN A 230 -17.80 17.00 -13.73
N LYS A 231 -18.74 16.90 -14.68
CA LYS A 231 -20.19 17.13 -14.44
C LYS A 231 -20.92 15.87 -13.96
N GLU A 232 -20.32 14.68 -14.06
CA GLU A 232 -20.91 13.43 -13.60
C GLU A 232 -21.02 13.46 -12.05
N GLN A 233 -22.21 13.17 -11.52
CA GLN A 233 -22.51 13.29 -10.09
C GLN A 233 -22.75 11.96 -9.38
N ASP A 234 -22.94 10.87 -10.12
CA ASP A 234 -23.43 9.61 -9.55
C ASP A 234 -22.45 8.42 -9.72
N ARG A 235 -21.51 8.53 -10.64
CA ARG A 235 -20.69 7.40 -11.09
C ARG A 235 -19.24 7.81 -11.30
N PRO A 236 -18.27 6.88 -11.11
CA PRO A 236 -16.92 7.09 -11.62
C PRO A 236 -16.93 7.14 -13.15
N THR A 237 -16.00 7.89 -13.74
CA THR A 237 -15.90 8.02 -15.20
C THR A 237 -14.65 7.31 -15.71
N LEU A 238 -14.83 6.46 -16.74
CA LEU A 238 -13.75 5.93 -17.56
C LEU A 238 -13.76 6.63 -18.92
N ILE A 239 -12.68 7.30 -19.27
CA ILE A 239 -12.44 7.84 -20.59
C ILE A 239 -11.55 6.84 -21.35
N ILE A 240 -12.10 6.13 -22.33
CA ILE A 240 -11.34 5.24 -23.20
C ILE A 240 -10.78 6.08 -24.36
N GLY A 241 -9.50 6.43 -24.25
CA GLY A 241 -8.80 7.20 -25.27
C GLY A 241 -8.05 6.28 -26.21
N LYS A 242 -8.49 6.20 -27.46
CA LYS A 242 -7.72 5.54 -28.51
C LYS A 242 -6.50 6.38 -28.84
N THR A 243 -5.31 5.91 -28.49
CA THR A 243 -4.04 6.60 -28.72
C THR A 243 -3.17 5.82 -29.72
N VAL A 244 -2.04 6.42 -30.10
CA VAL A 244 -1.06 5.80 -31.00
C VAL A 244 0.24 5.56 -30.26
N MET A 245 0.62 4.28 -30.08
CA MET A 245 1.92 3.91 -29.51
C MET A 245 3.05 4.55 -30.33
N GLY A 246 3.94 5.29 -29.66
CA GLY A 246 5.05 5.97 -30.33
C GLY A 246 4.62 7.08 -31.28
N LYS A 247 3.54 7.81 -30.98
CA LYS A 247 3.01 8.89 -31.83
C LYS A 247 4.09 9.90 -32.24
N GLY A 248 4.24 10.11 -33.53
CA GLY A 248 5.25 10.99 -34.13
C GLY A 248 6.63 10.35 -34.30
N ALA A 249 6.83 9.09 -33.89
CA ALA A 249 8.09 8.40 -34.07
C ALA A 249 8.34 8.03 -35.56
N LEU A 250 9.60 8.20 -36.00
CA LEU A 250 10.07 7.83 -37.32
C LEU A 250 11.22 6.82 -37.21
N ARG A 251 11.32 5.95 -38.21
CA ARG A 251 12.46 5.03 -38.41
C ARG A 251 13.69 5.77 -38.95
N ALA A 252 14.81 5.09 -38.99
CA ALA A 252 16.05 5.62 -39.53
C ALA A 252 15.98 6.01 -41.01
N ASP A 253 15.08 5.39 -41.78
CA ASP A 253 14.80 5.69 -43.17
C ASP A 253 13.73 6.79 -43.38
N GLY A 254 13.19 7.35 -42.28
CA GLY A 254 12.17 8.39 -42.31
C GLY A 254 10.72 7.89 -42.45
N THR A 255 10.49 6.58 -42.52
CA THR A 255 9.13 6.01 -42.49
C THR A 255 8.55 6.00 -41.09
N SER A 256 7.21 5.87 -40.93
CA SER A 256 6.53 5.85 -39.65
C SER A 256 7.02 4.68 -38.77
N TYR A 257 7.27 4.98 -37.49
CA TYR A 257 7.58 3.97 -36.44
C TYR A 257 6.43 3.86 -35.43
N GLU A 258 5.30 4.51 -35.69
CA GLU A 258 4.10 4.46 -34.87
C GLU A 258 3.46 3.08 -34.87
N ALA A 259 2.66 2.79 -33.81
CA ALA A 259 1.93 1.54 -33.61
C ALA A 259 2.82 0.29 -33.74
N CYS A 260 4.04 0.37 -33.25
CA CYS A 260 5.04 -0.71 -33.37
C CYS A 260 5.48 -1.18 -31.98
N ILE A 261 5.49 -2.50 -31.78
CA ILE A 261 5.94 -3.14 -30.53
C ILE A 261 7.36 -2.66 -30.15
N ASN A 262 8.25 -2.48 -31.13
CA ASN A 262 9.62 -2.07 -30.87
C ASN A 262 9.76 -0.65 -30.27
N THR A 263 8.74 0.21 -30.39
CA THR A 263 8.75 1.53 -29.74
C THR A 263 8.31 1.46 -28.28
N HIS A 264 7.73 0.35 -27.82
CA HIS A 264 7.19 0.22 -26.47
C HIS A 264 8.30 0.34 -25.41
N GLY A 265 9.32 -0.50 -25.44
CA GLY A 265 10.25 -0.70 -24.33
C GLY A 265 11.74 -0.54 -24.67
N ALA A 266 12.08 0.17 -25.73
CA ALA A 266 13.46 0.41 -26.12
C ALA A 266 13.66 1.85 -26.64
N PRO A 267 14.88 2.42 -26.51
CA PRO A 267 15.25 3.67 -27.17
C PRO A 267 14.98 3.60 -28.68
N LEU A 268 14.63 4.74 -29.27
CA LEU A 268 14.43 4.81 -30.72
C LEU A 268 15.72 4.55 -31.50
N GLY A 269 16.85 5.02 -30.96
CA GLY A 269 18.20 4.78 -31.42
C GLY A 269 18.64 5.57 -32.65
N GLY A 270 19.86 6.08 -32.61
CA GLY A 270 20.57 6.65 -33.76
C GLY A 270 19.73 7.60 -34.64
N ASN A 271 19.67 7.30 -35.95
CA ASN A 271 18.94 8.14 -36.92
C ASN A 271 17.42 8.13 -36.71
N ALA A 272 16.83 7.08 -36.08
CA ALA A 272 15.41 7.08 -35.79
C ALA A 272 15.08 8.14 -34.72
N TYR A 273 15.88 8.24 -33.66
CA TYR A 273 15.76 9.32 -32.69
C TYR A 273 15.91 10.70 -33.36
N VAL A 274 16.99 10.93 -34.15
CA VAL A 274 17.24 12.20 -34.81
C VAL A 274 16.07 12.60 -35.72
N ASN A 275 15.56 11.67 -36.51
CA ASN A 275 14.43 11.92 -37.43
C ASN A 275 13.15 12.24 -36.62
N THR A 276 12.89 11.53 -35.55
CA THR A 276 11.73 11.74 -34.67
C THR A 276 11.76 13.13 -34.03
N ILE A 277 12.89 13.51 -33.41
CA ILE A 277 12.99 14.83 -32.77
C ILE A 277 12.79 15.98 -33.77
N LYS A 278 13.40 15.88 -34.94
CA LYS A 278 13.20 16.87 -36.02
C LYS A 278 11.75 16.91 -36.52
N HIS A 279 11.12 15.75 -36.68
CA HIS A 279 9.71 15.65 -37.11
C HIS A 279 8.77 16.35 -36.12
N LEU A 280 9.04 16.21 -34.82
CA LEU A 280 8.28 16.87 -33.75
C LEU A 280 8.64 18.34 -33.53
N GLY A 281 9.54 18.90 -34.32
CA GLY A 281 9.93 20.32 -34.28
C GLY A 281 11.06 20.64 -33.31
N GLY A 282 11.73 19.62 -32.71
CA GLY A 282 12.86 19.79 -31.82
C GLY A 282 14.23 19.78 -32.49
N ASP A 283 15.26 20.12 -31.73
CA ASP A 283 16.67 20.01 -32.11
C ASP A 283 17.29 18.80 -31.44
N PRO A 284 17.72 17.75 -32.15
CA PRO A 284 18.33 16.56 -31.56
C PRO A 284 19.59 16.84 -30.73
N GLU A 285 20.34 17.91 -31.06
CA GLU A 285 21.53 18.30 -30.31
C GLU A 285 21.19 19.08 -29.04
N ASN A 286 19.97 19.64 -28.95
CA ASN A 286 19.49 20.41 -27.82
C ASN A 286 18.02 20.09 -27.48
N ALA A 287 17.69 18.83 -27.28
CA ALA A 287 16.31 18.37 -27.13
C ALA A 287 15.67 18.66 -25.74
N PHE A 288 16.48 18.93 -24.72
CA PHE A 288 15.99 19.24 -23.36
C PHE A 288 15.64 20.73 -23.22
N VAL A 289 14.58 21.13 -23.92
CA VAL A 289 14.09 22.52 -23.95
C VAL A 289 12.58 22.53 -23.87
N ILE A 290 12.02 23.48 -23.13
CA ILE A 290 10.60 23.82 -23.20
C ILE A 290 10.43 24.95 -24.19
N PHE A 291 9.57 24.77 -25.20
CA PHE A 291 9.28 25.78 -26.19
C PHE A 291 8.65 27.03 -25.58
N ASP A 292 8.89 28.19 -26.14
CA ASP A 292 8.46 29.46 -25.53
C ASP A 292 6.93 29.59 -25.45
N ASP A 293 6.20 29.21 -26.49
CA ASP A 293 4.74 29.20 -26.49
C ASP A 293 4.16 28.17 -25.47
N VAL A 294 4.87 27.08 -25.22
CA VAL A 294 4.53 26.10 -24.17
C VAL A 294 4.76 26.67 -22.79
N LYS A 295 5.87 27.39 -22.57
CA LYS A 295 6.11 28.13 -21.32
C LYS A 295 4.97 29.12 -21.03
N GLU A 296 4.50 29.82 -22.07
CA GLU A 296 3.43 30.81 -21.94
C GLU A 296 2.10 30.19 -21.44
N ILE A 297 1.67 29.04 -22.03
CA ILE A 297 0.41 28.39 -21.58
C ILE A 297 0.50 27.87 -20.16
N TYR A 298 1.63 27.29 -19.77
CA TYR A 298 1.82 26.79 -18.39
C TYR A 298 1.98 27.94 -17.38
N ALA A 299 2.64 29.04 -17.75
CA ALA A 299 2.70 30.23 -16.92
C ALA A 299 1.31 30.85 -16.71
N LYS A 300 0.51 30.95 -17.80
CA LYS A 300 -0.88 31.39 -17.72
C LYS A 300 -1.69 30.49 -16.78
N ARG A 301 -1.56 29.17 -16.93
CA ARG A 301 -2.23 28.21 -16.03
C ARG A 301 -1.83 28.41 -14.57
N ALA A 302 -0.55 28.63 -14.30
CA ALA A 302 -0.07 28.90 -12.94
C ALA A 302 -0.72 30.15 -12.33
N GLU A 303 -0.91 31.23 -13.11
CA GLU A 303 -1.60 32.44 -12.64
C GLU A 303 -3.11 32.20 -12.43
N GLU A 304 -3.76 31.38 -13.26
CA GLU A 304 -5.16 30.97 -13.05
C GLU A 304 -5.29 30.15 -11.76
N LEU A 305 -4.38 29.19 -11.56
CA LEU A 305 -4.36 28.35 -10.35
C LEU A 305 -4.14 29.14 -9.07
N LYS A 306 -3.26 30.17 -9.08
CA LYS A 306 -3.09 31.05 -7.91
C LYS A 306 -4.40 31.68 -7.48
N LYS A 307 -5.28 32.10 -8.43
CA LYS A 307 -6.60 32.66 -8.13
C LYS A 307 -7.54 31.61 -7.54
N ILE A 308 -7.64 30.43 -8.19
CA ILE A 308 -8.49 29.31 -7.72
C ILE A 308 -8.07 28.89 -6.30
N VAL A 309 -6.77 28.75 -6.07
CA VAL A 309 -6.22 28.36 -4.76
C VAL A 309 -6.50 29.44 -3.72
N ALA A 310 -6.32 30.72 -4.05
CA ALA A 310 -6.63 31.82 -3.13
C ALA A 310 -8.12 31.85 -2.74
N GLU A 311 -9.02 31.62 -3.70
CA GLU A 311 -10.46 31.54 -3.45
C GLU A 311 -10.80 30.33 -2.54
N ARG A 312 -10.24 29.15 -2.82
CA ARG A 312 -10.46 27.96 -1.98
C ARG A 312 -9.88 28.14 -0.56
N LYS A 313 -8.68 28.71 -0.42
CA LYS A 313 -8.06 29.02 0.89
C LYS A 313 -8.86 30.08 1.66
N ALA A 314 -9.45 31.05 0.98
CA ALA A 314 -10.34 32.02 1.61
C ALA A 314 -11.63 31.35 2.12
N ALA A 315 -12.27 30.50 1.32
CA ALA A 315 -13.44 29.73 1.74
C ALA A 315 -13.12 28.79 2.92
N GLU A 316 -11.95 28.15 2.90
CA GLU A 316 -11.43 27.36 4.02
C GLU A 316 -11.29 28.21 5.29
N ALA A 317 -10.70 29.40 5.19
CA ALA A 317 -10.54 30.29 6.34
C ALA A 317 -11.89 30.69 6.99
N GLU A 318 -12.90 30.99 6.19
CA GLU A 318 -14.25 31.26 6.69
C GLU A 318 -14.91 30.01 7.28
N TRP A 319 -14.75 28.85 6.64
CA TRP A 319 -15.25 27.59 7.18
C TRP A 319 -14.60 27.27 8.54
N ARG A 320 -13.28 27.46 8.69
CA ARG A 320 -12.53 27.25 9.94
C ARG A 320 -13.06 28.14 11.07
N LYS A 321 -13.38 29.40 10.79
CA LYS A 321 -13.98 30.32 11.77
C LYS A 321 -15.37 29.84 12.21
N ALA A 322 -16.17 29.34 11.28
CA ALA A 322 -17.50 28.83 11.55
C ALA A 322 -17.51 27.45 12.25
N ASN A 323 -16.44 26.67 12.09
CA ASN A 323 -16.34 25.28 12.57
C ASN A 323 -15.01 25.01 13.30
N PRO A 324 -14.72 25.71 14.42
CA PRO A 324 -13.40 25.65 15.07
C PRO A 324 -13.01 24.24 15.56
N GLU A 325 -13.99 23.46 16.06
CA GLU A 325 -13.73 22.08 16.50
C GLU A 325 -13.39 21.15 15.33
N LYS A 326 -14.14 21.24 14.22
CA LYS A 326 -13.84 20.45 13.00
C LYS A 326 -12.51 20.87 12.37
N ALA A 327 -12.17 22.16 12.44
CA ALA A 327 -10.89 22.66 11.96
C ALA A 327 -9.73 22.06 12.76
N ALA A 328 -9.84 22.00 14.08
CA ALA A 328 -8.85 21.37 14.94
C ALA A 328 -8.73 19.87 14.67
N GLN A 329 -9.84 19.16 14.46
CA GLN A 329 -9.84 17.76 14.05
C GLN A 329 -9.15 17.56 12.68
N MET A 330 -9.46 18.39 11.71
CA MET A 330 -8.81 18.34 10.38
C MET A 330 -7.30 18.52 10.51
N ASP A 331 -6.83 19.49 11.29
CA ASP A 331 -5.41 19.72 11.51
C ASP A 331 -4.73 18.51 12.17
N GLU A 332 -5.42 17.86 13.12
CA GLU A 332 -4.93 16.64 13.74
C GLU A 332 -4.86 15.49 12.73
N TRP A 333 -5.91 15.27 11.94
CA TRP A 333 -5.98 14.18 10.96
C TRP A 333 -4.92 14.28 9.84
N PHE A 334 -4.63 15.50 9.39
CA PHE A 334 -3.62 15.73 8.34
C PHE A 334 -2.20 15.96 8.89
N SER A 335 -2.01 15.89 10.22
CA SER A 335 -0.69 16.14 10.85
C SER A 335 0.35 15.05 10.62
N GLY A 336 -0.06 13.86 10.16
CA GLY A 336 0.80 12.67 10.07
C GLY A 336 1.21 12.08 11.42
N LYS A 337 0.64 12.57 12.53
CA LYS A 337 0.92 12.06 13.88
C LYS A 337 0.01 10.88 14.23
N ALA A 338 0.49 10.04 15.14
CA ALA A 338 -0.32 8.97 15.71
C ALA A 338 -1.57 9.55 16.42
N PRO A 339 -2.75 8.93 16.23
CA PRO A 339 -3.93 9.34 16.96
C PRO A 339 -3.78 9.05 18.45
N LYS A 340 -4.38 9.90 19.28
CA LYS A 340 -4.40 9.70 20.73
C LYS A 340 -5.51 8.71 21.09
N VAL A 341 -5.15 7.63 21.75
CA VAL A 341 -6.08 6.56 22.16
C VAL A 341 -5.92 6.29 23.63
N ASP A 342 -7.02 6.28 24.37
CA ASP A 342 -7.06 5.82 25.77
C ASP A 342 -7.23 4.30 25.82
N TRP A 343 -6.10 3.60 25.82
CA TRP A 343 -6.04 2.14 25.84
C TRP A 343 -6.58 1.52 27.13
N SER A 344 -6.75 2.28 28.20
CA SER A 344 -7.36 1.80 29.45
C SER A 344 -8.86 1.44 29.30
N LYS A 345 -9.47 1.86 28.18
CA LYS A 345 -10.87 1.51 27.82
C LYS A 345 -11.00 0.15 27.16
N VAL A 346 -9.88 -0.49 26.81
CA VAL A 346 -9.90 -1.83 26.24
C VAL A 346 -10.06 -2.85 27.36
N GLU A 347 -11.20 -3.54 27.38
CA GLU A 347 -11.46 -4.61 28.34
C GLU A 347 -11.13 -5.96 27.69
N GLN A 348 -10.08 -6.62 28.17
CA GLN A 348 -9.67 -7.93 27.70
C GLN A 348 -10.24 -9.06 28.56
N LYS A 349 -10.57 -10.17 27.92
CA LYS A 349 -11.03 -11.39 28.59
C LYS A 349 -9.90 -12.43 28.57
N ALA A 350 -9.43 -12.85 29.72
CA ALA A 350 -8.43 -13.92 29.85
C ALA A 350 -8.89 -15.19 29.12
N GLY A 351 -7.97 -15.87 28.46
CA GLY A 351 -8.27 -17.09 27.70
C GLY A 351 -8.92 -16.84 26.32
N SER A 352 -9.08 -15.58 25.92
CA SER A 352 -9.62 -15.25 24.60
C SER A 352 -8.62 -15.59 23.48
N ALA A 353 -9.14 -15.84 22.29
CA ALA A 353 -8.36 -15.78 21.07
C ALA A 353 -7.85 -14.36 20.82
N THR A 354 -6.62 -14.20 20.32
CA THR A 354 -6.08 -12.85 20.07
C THR A 354 -6.83 -12.09 18.99
N ARG A 355 -7.51 -12.76 18.04
CA ARG A 355 -8.47 -12.10 17.12
C ARG A 355 -9.66 -11.48 17.87
N ALA A 356 -10.14 -12.10 18.94
CA ALA A 356 -11.23 -11.54 19.73
C ALA A 356 -10.73 -10.38 20.62
N ALA A 357 -9.50 -10.48 21.13
CA ALA A 357 -8.82 -9.39 21.81
C ALA A 357 -8.60 -8.19 20.86
N SER A 358 -8.23 -8.45 19.60
CA SER A 358 -8.16 -7.42 18.54
C SER A 358 -9.52 -6.76 18.31
N ALA A 359 -10.64 -7.51 18.33
CA ALA A 359 -11.98 -6.93 18.20
C ALA A 359 -12.31 -5.93 19.32
N ALA A 360 -11.86 -6.20 20.55
CA ALA A 360 -12.02 -5.25 21.67
C ALA A 360 -11.22 -3.96 21.41
N CYS A 361 -9.97 -4.06 20.95
CA CYS A 361 -9.17 -2.90 20.54
C CYS A 361 -9.85 -2.12 19.42
N LEU A 362 -10.31 -2.81 18.37
CA LEU A 362 -11.01 -2.21 17.23
C LEU A 362 -12.29 -1.48 17.63
N GLY A 363 -13.03 -1.99 18.62
CA GLY A 363 -14.21 -1.31 19.19
C GLY A 363 -13.86 0.03 19.81
N VAL A 364 -12.77 0.11 20.57
CA VAL A 364 -12.26 1.36 21.17
C VAL A 364 -11.74 2.31 20.10
N LEU A 365 -11.01 1.80 19.11
CA LEU A 365 -10.51 2.60 17.99
C LEU A 365 -11.65 3.23 17.17
N ALA A 366 -12.74 2.50 16.93
CA ALA A 366 -13.90 3.02 16.22
C ALA A 366 -14.56 4.21 16.93
N GLU A 367 -14.51 4.25 18.26
CA GLU A 367 -15.06 5.34 19.07
C GLU A 367 -14.10 6.53 19.21
N GLN A 368 -12.79 6.29 19.25
CA GLN A 368 -11.80 7.32 19.57
C GLN A 368 -11.02 7.86 18.36
N VAL A 369 -11.05 7.17 17.24
CA VAL A 369 -10.32 7.57 16.01
C VAL A 369 -11.33 7.78 14.86
N PRO A 370 -12.04 8.92 14.84
CA PRO A 370 -13.16 9.16 13.93
C PRO A 370 -12.77 9.23 12.45
N ASN A 371 -11.47 9.38 12.13
CA ASN A 371 -10.90 9.32 10.79
C ASN A 371 -10.31 7.96 10.43
N MET A 372 -10.59 6.91 11.21
CA MET A 372 -10.16 5.56 10.86
C MET A 372 -11.21 4.85 9.99
N ILE A 373 -10.74 4.15 8.97
CA ILE A 373 -11.50 3.20 8.17
C ILE A 373 -10.95 1.79 8.45
N CYS A 374 -11.85 0.86 8.79
CA CYS A 374 -11.53 -0.55 8.87
C CYS A 374 -12.18 -1.30 7.71
N ALA A 375 -11.48 -2.26 7.12
CA ALA A 375 -11.95 -3.05 5.98
C ALA A 375 -11.88 -4.55 6.25
N SER A 376 -12.67 -5.32 5.50
CA SER A 376 -12.58 -6.78 5.47
C SER A 376 -12.89 -7.33 4.08
N ALA A 377 -12.22 -8.45 3.72
CA ALA A 377 -12.45 -9.19 2.50
C ALA A 377 -13.56 -10.26 2.68
N ASP A 378 -14.76 -9.81 3.07
CA ASP A 378 -15.95 -10.63 3.35
C ASP A 378 -15.80 -11.62 4.54
N LEU A 379 -14.91 -11.32 5.48
CA LEU A 379 -14.57 -12.19 6.62
C LEU A 379 -14.80 -11.54 8.00
N SER A 380 -15.42 -10.35 8.06
CA SER A 380 -15.45 -9.51 9.27
C SER A 380 -15.97 -10.21 10.52
N ASN A 381 -16.93 -11.12 10.39
CA ASN A 381 -17.47 -11.93 11.48
C ASN A 381 -16.48 -13.00 11.99
N SER A 382 -15.52 -13.41 11.17
CA SER A 382 -14.51 -14.43 11.47
C SER A 382 -13.15 -13.82 11.80
N ASP A 383 -12.66 -12.88 10.98
CA ASP A 383 -11.42 -12.15 11.26
C ASP A 383 -11.57 -11.15 12.41
N LYS A 384 -12.80 -10.96 12.90
CA LYS A 384 -13.17 -10.12 14.04
C LYS A 384 -12.99 -8.61 13.83
N THR A 385 -12.84 -8.15 12.59
CA THR A 385 -12.97 -6.73 12.27
C THR A 385 -14.38 -6.19 12.52
N ASP A 386 -15.36 -7.08 12.69
CA ASP A 386 -16.71 -6.74 13.14
C ASP A 386 -16.76 -6.04 14.51
N GLY A 387 -15.69 -6.13 15.31
CA GLY A 387 -15.54 -5.32 16.51
C GLY A 387 -15.58 -3.82 16.22
N PHE A 388 -14.98 -3.41 15.11
CA PHE A 388 -15.06 -2.04 14.60
C PHE A 388 -16.44 -1.75 13.98
N LEU A 389 -16.95 -2.65 13.10
CA LEU A 389 -18.22 -2.47 12.41
C LEU A 389 -19.40 -2.28 13.37
N LYS A 390 -19.41 -2.96 14.52
CA LYS A 390 -20.47 -2.85 15.54
C LYS A 390 -20.59 -1.45 16.16
N LYS A 391 -19.55 -0.61 16.02
CA LYS A 391 -19.50 0.78 16.54
C LYS A 391 -19.74 1.83 15.44
N THR A 392 -19.84 1.39 14.18
CA THR A 392 -20.06 2.24 13.01
C THR A 392 -21.02 1.57 12.03
N LYS A 393 -20.99 1.96 10.77
CA LYS A 393 -21.72 1.33 9.68
C LYS A 393 -20.83 1.18 8.44
N SER A 394 -21.26 0.35 7.50
CA SER A 394 -20.58 0.21 6.23
C SER A 394 -20.66 1.48 5.39
N ILE A 395 -19.58 1.76 4.66
CA ILE A 395 -19.56 2.74 3.56
C ILE A 395 -20.35 2.13 2.40
N VAL A 396 -21.35 2.86 1.92
CA VAL A 396 -22.20 2.44 0.80
C VAL A 396 -22.42 3.60 -0.17
N ARG A 397 -22.88 3.28 -1.38
CA ARG A 397 -23.20 4.29 -2.39
C ARG A 397 -24.14 5.36 -1.82
N GLY A 398 -23.74 6.63 -1.95
CA GLY A 398 -24.48 7.78 -1.46
C GLY A 398 -24.40 8.02 0.06
N ASP A 399 -23.73 7.13 0.82
CA ASP A 399 -23.52 7.32 2.26
C ASP A 399 -22.08 6.91 2.68
N PHE A 400 -21.21 7.88 2.78
CA PHE A 400 -19.83 7.75 3.24
C PHE A 400 -19.64 8.17 4.71
N SER A 401 -20.70 8.34 5.46
CA SER A 401 -20.63 8.66 6.89
C SER A 401 -20.27 7.44 7.76
N GLY A 402 -20.38 6.22 7.22
CA GLY A 402 -19.83 5.02 7.83
C GLY A 402 -18.29 5.02 7.81
N ALA A 403 -17.71 4.06 8.53
CA ALA A 403 -16.26 3.89 8.60
C ALA A 403 -15.80 2.44 8.37
N PHE A 404 -16.69 1.58 7.86
CA PHE A 404 -16.34 0.19 7.54
C PHE A 404 -16.43 -0.05 6.03
N PHE A 405 -15.33 -0.47 5.44
CA PHE A 405 -15.23 -0.75 4.01
C PHE A 405 -15.39 -2.25 3.73
N GLN A 406 -16.53 -2.62 3.12
CA GLN A 406 -16.80 -3.97 2.66
C GLN A 406 -16.22 -4.17 1.24
N ALA A 407 -15.04 -4.75 1.16
CA ALA A 407 -14.37 -4.95 -0.14
C ALA A 407 -14.92 -6.13 -0.94
N GLY A 408 -15.56 -7.10 -0.25
CA GLY A 408 -15.83 -8.43 -0.80
C GLY A 408 -14.54 -9.24 -0.90
N VAL A 409 -14.60 -10.42 -1.50
CA VAL A 409 -13.44 -11.31 -1.65
C VAL A 409 -12.50 -10.76 -2.72
N ALA A 410 -11.62 -9.83 -2.30
CA ALA A 410 -10.67 -9.11 -3.16
C ALA A 410 -9.54 -8.51 -2.30
N GLU A 411 -8.68 -9.35 -1.74
CA GLU A 411 -7.66 -9.01 -0.75
C GLU A 411 -6.67 -7.96 -1.28
N LEU A 412 -6.14 -8.17 -2.48
CA LEU A 412 -5.18 -7.23 -3.08
C LEU A 412 -5.82 -5.87 -3.37
N THR A 413 -7.03 -5.86 -3.96
CA THR A 413 -7.77 -4.62 -4.22
C THR A 413 -8.07 -3.87 -2.93
N MET A 414 -8.53 -4.59 -1.89
CA MET A 414 -8.80 -4.02 -0.57
C MET A 414 -7.56 -3.36 0.02
N ALA A 415 -6.43 -4.06 -0.05
CA ALA A 415 -5.17 -3.59 0.51
C ALA A 415 -4.69 -2.32 -0.19
N ASP A 416 -4.65 -2.31 -1.52
CA ASP A 416 -4.21 -1.14 -2.28
C ASP A 416 -5.18 0.04 -2.13
N MET A 417 -6.50 -0.21 -2.09
CA MET A 417 -7.45 0.87 -1.79
C MET A 417 -7.23 1.46 -0.40
N CYS A 418 -6.97 0.65 0.64
CA CYS A 418 -6.65 1.13 1.97
C CYS A 418 -5.34 1.94 2.01
N ILE A 419 -4.32 1.52 1.25
CA ILE A 419 -3.08 2.29 1.05
C ILE A 419 -3.40 3.62 0.38
N GLY A 420 -4.21 3.61 -0.68
CA GLY A 420 -4.66 4.81 -1.39
C GLY A 420 -5.44 5.79 -0.52
N MET A 421 -6.29 5.27 0.40
CA MET A 421 -6.97 6.10 1.40
C MET A 421 -5.97 6.86 2.27
N MET A 422 -4.88 6.20 2.69
CA MET A 422 -3.86 6.85 3.50
C MET A 422 -2.97 7.80 2.69
N LEU A 423 -2.69 7.51 1.42
CA LEU A 423 -1.98 8.42 0.50
C LEU A 423 -2.76 9.72 0.27
N HIS A 424 -4.09 9.67 0.27
CA HIS A 424 -4.92 10.87 0.23
C HIS A 424 -4.57 11.82 1.39
N GLY A 425 -4.26 11.28 2.55
CA GLY A 425 -4.08 12.01 3.81
C GLY A 425 -5.39 12.16 4.60
N GLY A 426 -5.26 12.42 5.89
CA GLY A 426 -6.40 12.63 6.78
C GLY A 426 -7.12 11.36 7.25
N VAL A 427 -6.73 10.19 6.79
CA VAL A 427 -7.36 8.89 7.09
C VAL A 427 -6.32 7.92 7.67
N VAL A 428 -6.75 7.12 8.64
CA VAL A 428 -6.04 5.93 9.13
C VAL A 428 -6.77 4.69 8.60
N ALA A 429 -6.06 3.74 8.01
CA ALA A 429 -6.67 2.54 7.43
C ALA A 429 -6.12 1.26 8.04
N ALA A 430 -7.05 0.31 8.34
CA ALA A 430 -6.75 -1.05 8.72
C ALA A 430 -7.61 -2.02 7.90
N MET A 431 -7.10 -3.22 7.60
CA MET A 431 -7.85 -4.20 6.82
C MET A 431 -7.59 -5.62 7.30
N GLY A 432 -8.63 -6.45 7.27
CA GLY A 432 -8.62 -7.81 7.79
C GLY A 432 -8.86 -8.88 6.74
N THR A 433 -8.15 -10.01 6.93
CA THR A 433 -8.39 -11.29 6.25
C THR A 433 -7.75 -12.42 7.07
N PHE A 434 -7.84 -13.68 6.60
CA PHE A 434 -7.07 -14.78 7.19
C PHE A 434 -5.59 -14.70 6.79
N PHE A 435 -4.72 -15.17 7.67
CA PHE A 435 -3.29 -15.00 7.46
C PHE A 435 -2.75 -15.75 6.24
N VAL A 436 -3.28 -16.93 5.91
CA VAL A 436 -2.90 -17.64 4.68
C VAL A 436 -3.16 -16.80 3.43
N PHE A 437 -4.21 -15.96 3.42
CA PHE A 437 -4.54 -15.07 2.31
C PHE A 437 -3.71 -13.78 2.28
N SER A 438 -2.77 -13.61 3.21
CA SER A 438 -1.71 -12.60 3.07
C SER A 438 -0.89 -12.81 1.79
N ASP A 439 -0.90 -14.04 1.23
CA ASP A 439 -0.27 -14.35 -0.05
C ASP A 439 -0.83 -13.50 -1.20
N TYR A 440 -2.14 -13.23 -1.20
CA TYR A 440 -2.76 -12.31 -2.16
C TYR A 440 -2.38 -10.85 -1.92
N MET A 441 -1.97 -10.47 -0.69
CA MET A 441 -1.68 -9.08 -0.31
C MET A 441 -0.21 -8.70 -0.39
N LYS A 442 0.70 -9.64 -0.66
CA LYS A 442 2.15 -9.38 -0.67
C LYS A 442 2.58 -8.23 -1.59
N PRO A 443 2.05 -8.08 -2.81
CA PRO A 443 2.36 -6.92 -3.65
C PRO A 443 1.99 -5.59 -2.97
N ALA A 444 0.84 -5.53 -2.31
CA ALA A 444 0.38 -4.35 -1.57
C ALA A 444 1.26 -4.07 -0.34
N VAL A 445 1.66 -5.10 0.41
CA VAL A 445 2.61 -4.94 1.53
C VAL A 445 3.92 -4.34 1.04
N ARG A 446 4.44 -4.83 -0.09
CA ARG A 446 5.68 -4.34 -0.68
C ARG A 446 5.58 -2.88 -1.11
N ILE A 447 4.49 -2.49 -1.80
CA ILE A 447 4.33 -1.11 -2.28
C ILE A 447 4.09 -0.14 -1.11
N ALA A 448 3.35 -0.55 -0.07
CA ALA A 448 3.18 0.22 1.16
C ALA A 448 4.52 0.46 1.88
N ALA A 449 5.36 -0.59 1.97
CA ALA A 449 6.69 -0.50 2.57
C ALA A 449 7.61 0.45 1.79
N LEU A 450 7.60 0.38 0.46
CA LEU A 450 8.37 1.24 -0.42
C LEU A 450 7.95 2.72 -0.27
N MET A 451 6.66 2.99 -0.25
CA MET A 451 6.09 4.33 -0.06
C MET A 451 6.06 4.79 1.40
N GLN A 452 6.42 3.93 2.35
CA GLN A 452 6.38 4.21 3.80
C GLN A 452 4.98 4.60 4.30
N VAL A 453 3.94 3.94 3.77
CA VAL A 453 2.55 4.17 4.18
C VAL A 453 2.20 3.31 5.39
N PRO A 454 1.84 3.89 6.55
CA PRO A 454 1.68 3.17 7.81
C PRO A 454 0.31 2.49 7.95
N VAL A 455 -0.14 1.78 6.93
CA VAL A 455 -1.38 1.00 6.92
C VAL A 455 -1.28 -0.22 7.87
N LYS A 456 -2.42 -0.70 8.39
CA LYS A 456 -2.47 -1.82 9.35
C LYS A 456 -3.10 -3.04 8.72
N PHE A 457 -2.31 -4.09 8.53
CA PHE A 457 -2.76 -5.42 8.09
C PHE A 457 -3.17 -6.24 9.30
N ILE A 458 -4.40 -6.74 9.33
CA ILE A 458 -4.96 -7.58 10.38
C ILE A 458 -5.10 -8.98 9.81
N TRP A 459 -4.25 -9.90 10.23
CA TRP A 459 -4.26 -11.28 9.74
C TRP A 459 -4.59 -12.25 10.86
N THR A 460 -5.72 -12.91 10.73
CA THR A 460 -6.19 -13.87 11.74
C THR A 460 -6.04 -15.31 11.26
N HIS A 461 -6.30 -16.29 12.13
CA HIS A 461 -6.09 -17.68 11.80
C HIS A 461 -4.61 -17.97 11.55
N ASP A 462 -3.80 -17.69 12.56
CA ASP A 462 -2.35 -17.51 12.51
C ASP A 462 -1.53 -18.76 12.16
N ALA A 463 -2.10 -19.98 12.35
CA ALA A 463 -1.36 -21.23 12.17
C ALA A 463 -2.30 -22.44 12.04
N PHE A 464 -1.78 -23.68 12.11
CA PHE A 464 -2.51 -24.95 11.96
C PHE A 464 -3.71 -25.11 12.90
N ARG A 465 -3.78 -24.36 14.02
CA ARG A 465 -4.94 -24.33 14.92
C ARG A 465 -6.18 -23.65 14.34
N VAL A 466 -6.15 -23.31 13.05
CA VAL A 466 -7.35 -23.10 12.22
C VAL A 466 -8.23 -24.35 12.27
N GLY A 467 -7.60 -25.52 12.23
CA GLY A 467 -8.26 -26.76 12.58
C GLY A 467 -8.97 -27.44 11.42
N GLU A 468 -10.28 -27.49 11.49
CA GLU A 468 -11.12 -28.30 10.57
C GLU A 468 -11.07 -27.82 9.13
N ASP A 469 -10.76 -26.54 8.85
CA ASP A 469 -10.63 -26.00 7.49
C ASP A 469 -9.42 -26.59 6.74
N GLY A 470 -8.38 -27.03 7.48
CA GLY A 470 -7.28 -27.81 6.97
C GLY A 470 -6.23 -27.01 6.19
N PRO A 471 -5.36 -27.71 5.42
CA PRO A 471 -4.12 -27.13 4.86
C PRO A 471 -4.30 -25.91 3.98
N THR A 472 -5.41 -25.74 3.29
CA THR A 472 -5.69 -24.59 2.43
C THR A 472 -5.89 -23.28 3.22
N HIS A 473 -6.12 -23.39 4.53
CA HIS A 473 -6.40 -22.27 5.43
C HIS A 473 -5.38 -22.16 6.57
N GLU A 474 -4.44 -23.09 6.66
CA GLU A 474 -3.43 -23.17 7.71
C GLU A 474 -2.09 -22.58 7.24
N PRO A 475 -1.72 -21.37 7.72
CA PRO A 475 -0.41 -20.79 7.41
C PRO A 475 0.73 -21.65 8.01
N VAL A 476 1.79 -21.83 7.23
CA VAL A 476 3.02 -22.49 7.65
C VAL A 476 4.23 -21.63 7.32
N GLU A 477 4.34 -21.21 6.06
CA GLU A 477 5.44 -20.40 5.54
C GLU A 477 5.20 -18.89 5.63
N GLN A 478 3.96 -18.45 5.80
CA GLN A 478 3.57 -17.04 5.74
C GLN A 478 4.27 -16.20 6.81
N GLU A 479 4.43 -16.71 8.04
CA GLU A 479 5.12 -15.95 9.08
C GLU A 479 6.61 -15.76 8.73
N ALA A 480 7.30 -16.79 8.23
CA ALA A 480 8.68 -16.67 7.78
C ALA A 480 8.83 -15.63 6.66
N GLN A 481 7.88 -15.61 5.72
CA GLN A 481 7.90 -14.66 4.59
C GLN A 481 7.72 -13.21 5.06
N ILE A 482 6.77 -12.93 5.97
CA ILE A 482 6.58 -11.55 6.44
C ILE A 482 7.70 -11.10 7.38
N ARG A 483 8.31 -12.02 8.17
CA ARG A 483 9.49 -11.74 8.98
C ARG A 483 10.73 -11.40 8.12
N LEU A 484 10.82 -11.88 6.87
CA LEU A 484 11.84 -11.43 5.92
C LEU A 484 11.65 -9.95 5.55
N MET A 485 10.40 -9.52 5.34
CA MET A 485 10.09 -8.10 5.08
C MET A 485 10.43 -7.20 6.28
N GLU A 486 10.29 -7.71 7.51
CA GLU A 486 10.70 -7.01 8.73
C GLU A 486 12.23 -6.79 8.79
N LYS A 487 13.03 -7.68 8.18
CA LYS A 487 14.50 -7.57 8.11
C LYS A 487 14.99 -6.63 6.99
N LEU A 488 14.15 -6.31 6.02
CA LEU A 488 14.46 -5.39 4.94
C LEU A 488 14.38 -3.95 5.46
N LYS A 489 15.38 -3.12 5.13
CA LYS A 489 15.34 -1.67 5.40
C LYS A 489 14.68 -0.94 4.23
N ASN A 490 13.85 0.04 4.53
CA ASN A 490 13.35 0.99 3.54
C ASN A 490 14.40 2.06 3.22
N HIS A 491 14.12 2.96 2.28
CA HIS A 491 15.06 4.00 1.88
C HIS A 491 15.42 5.01 3.01
N ALA A 492 14.59 5.11 4.06
CA ALA A 492 14.88 5.88 5.25
C ALA A 492 15.74 5.12 6.29
N GLY A 493 16.18 3.89 5.98
CA GLY A 493 16.99 3.05 6.86
C GLY A 493 16.22 2.39 8.01
N LYS A 494 14.87 2.48 8.00
CA LYS A 494 13.98 1.86 8.99
C LYS A 494 13.53 0.48 8.54
N ASP A 495 12.99 -0.32 9.46
CA ASP A 495 12.36 -1.60 9.09
C ASP A 495 11.21 -1.33 8.10
N SER A 496 11.17 -2.07 7.00
CA SER A 496 10.18 -1.82 5.95
C SER A 496 8.76 -2.20 6.35
N VAL A 497 8.60 -3.14 7.27
CA VAL A 497 7.33 -3.58 7.88
C VAL A 497 7.58 -3.86 9.36
N ARG A 498 6.64 -3.51 10.23
CA ARG A 498 6.59 -4.02 11.61
C ARG A 498 5.65 -5.21 11.69
N VAL A 499 6.06 -6.26 12.39
CA VAL A 499 5.27 -7.48 12.53
C VAL A 499 5.05 -7.78 14.00
N PHE A 500 3.79 -8.04 14.38
CA PHE A 500 3.41 -8.43 15.73
C PHE A 500 2.60 -9.72 15.70
N ARG A 501 2.97 -10.68 16.57
CA ARG A 501 2.19 -11.89 16.83
C ARG A 501 2.09 -12.09 18.34
N PRO A 502 1.06 -11.51 19.00
CA PRO A 502 0.92 -11.48 20.45
C PRO A 502 0.58 -12.86 21.03
N ALA A 503 1.08 -13.10 22.25
CA ALA A 503 0.94 -14.36 22.96
C ALA A 503 -0.39 -14.51 23.71
N ASP A 504 -1.07 -13.41 24.05
CA ASP A 504 -2.38 -13.44 24.71
C ASP A 504 -3.18 -12.14 24.46
N ALA A 505 -4.31 -12.02 25.16
CA ALA A 505 -5.22 -10.88 24.99
C ALA A 505 -4.61 -9.55 25.48
N ASP A 506 -3.89 -9.55 26.58
CA ASP A 506 -3.30 -8.32 27.13
C ASP A 506 -2.12 -7.84 26.26
N GLU A 507 -1.25 -8.76 25.81
CA GLU A 507 -0.18 -8.45 24.86
C GLU A 507 -0.75 -7.93 23.52
N THR A 508 -1.95 -8.40 23.09
CA THR A 508 -2.64 -7.90 21.91
C THR A 508 -2.93 -6.40 22.00
N THR A 509 -3.33 -5.90 23.19
CA THR A 509 -3.58 -4.47 23.42
C THR A 509 -2.31 -3.66 23.22
N VAL A 510 -1.18 -4.13 23.77
CA VAL A 510 0.12 -3.46 23.60
C VAL A 510 0.55 -3.47 22.14
N CYS A 511 0.39 -4.59 21.44
CA CYS A 511 0.69 -4.67 20.00
C CYS A 511 -0.14 -3.68 19.17
N TRP A 512 -1.44 -3.51 19.47
CA TRP A 512 -2.28 -2.51 18.83
C TRP A 512 -1.84 -1.08 19.14
N LYS A 513 -1.49 -0.78 20.40
CA LYS A 513 -0.92 0.51 20.78
C LYS A 513 0.32 0.83 19.94
N LEU A 514 1.27 -0.08 19.86
CA LEU A 514 2.50 0.06 19.05
C LEU A 514 2.21 0.18 17.55
N ALA A 515 1.20 -0.55 17.06
CA ALA A 515 0.75 -0.45 15.67
C ALA A 515 0.20 0.95 15.35
N MET A 516 -0.62 1.52 16.23
CA MET A 516 -1.18 2.86 16.04
C MET A 516 -0.15 3.97 16.20
N GLU A 517 0.84 3.79 17.07
CA GLU A 517 1.99 4.70 17.24
C GLU A 517 2.96 4.66 16.04
N ASN A 518 2.96 3.57 15.27
CA ASN A 518 3.79 3.46 14.07
C ASN A 518 3.18 4.25 12.91
N VAL A 519 3.69 5.45 12.65
CA VAL A 519 3.28 6.35 11.55
C VAL A 519 4.27 6.36 10.38
N GLU A 520 5.23 5.43 10.36
CA GLU A 520 6.36 5.50 9.42
C GLU A 520 6.40 4.33 8.42
N THR A 521 5.81 3.19 8.79
CA THR A 521 5.87 1.97 7.99
C THR A 521 4.60 1.15 8.18
N PRO A 522 4.22 0.27 7.23
CA PRO A 522 3.11 -0.63 7.43
C PRO A 522 3.33 -1.55 8.64
N THR A 523 2.24 -1.95 9.27
CA THR A 523 2.26 -2.90 10.38
C THR A 523 1.42 -4.11 10.06
N ALA A 524 1.96 -5.30 10.30
CA ALA A 524 1.27 -6.58 10.25
C ALA A 524 0.95 -7.07 11.68
N LEU A 525 -0.31 -7.36 11.93
CA LEU A 525 -0.83 -7.88 13.20
C LEU A 525 -1.39 -9.28 12.96
N ILE A 526 -0.78 -10.29 13.56
CA ILE A 526 -1.10 -11.71 13.33
C ILE A 526 -1.78 -12.27 14.58
N PHE A 527 -3.00 -12.79 14.43
CA PHE A 527 -3.86 -13.19 15.54
C PHE A 527 -4.38 -14.62 15.44
N SER A 528 -4.47 -15.31 16.59
CA SER A 528 -4.97 -16.67 16.68
C SER A 528 -6.48 -16.79 16.47
N ARG A 529 -6.91 -17.94 15.95
CA ARG A 529 -8.33 -18.35 15.92
C ARG A 529 -8.79 -18.91 17.26
N GLN A 530 -7.96 -19.74 17.90
CA GLN A 530 -8.24 -20.41 19.18
C GLN A 530 -7.94 -19.49 20.36
N GLY A 531 -8.58 -19.76 21.51
CA GLY A 531 -8.25 -19.12 22.78
C GLY A 531 -6.83 -19.49 23.23
N ILE A 532 -6.17 -18.55 23.87
CA ILE A 532 -4.82 -18.72 24.41
C ILE A 532 -4.86 -18.43 25.91
N ALA A 533 -4.19 -19.26 26.70
CA ALA A 533 -4.05 -19.02 28.13
C ALA A 533 -3.32 -17.68 28.38
N LYS A 534 -3.73 -16.99 29.45
CA LYS A 534 -3.04 -15.77 29.89
C LYS A 534 -1.59 -16.08 30.22
N LEU A 535 -0.68 -15.16 29.91
CA LEU A 535 0.71 -15.23 30.32
C LEU A 535 0.82 -15.27 31.87
N PRO A 536 1.93 -15.78 32.42
CA PRO A 536 2.10 -15.92 33.86
C PRO A 536 1.81 -14.64 34.65
N GLU A 537 1.30 -14.81 35.87
CA GLU A 537 1.02 -13.69 36.79
C GLU A 537 2.30 -12.89 37.06
N GLY A 538 2.19 -11.55 37.03
CA GLY A 538 3.32 -10.65 37.17
C GLY A 538 4.03 -10.31 35.87
N THR A 539 3.55 -10.79 34.71
CA THR A 539 4.08 -10.37 33.38
C THR A 539 3.93 -8.87 33.21
N ASP A 540 5.03 -8.19 32.91
CA ASP A 540 5.04 -6.77 32.55
C ASP A 540 4.83 -6.61 31.03
N TYR A 541 3.57 -6.50 30.61
CA TYR A 541 3.18 -6.39 29.21
C TYR A 541 3.75 -5.16 28.46
N GLU A 542 4.09 -4.07 29.17
CA GLU A 542 4.71 -2.91 28.52
C GLU A 542 6.09 -3.25 27.92
N GLN A 543 6.75 -4.31 28.42
CA GLN A 543 8.00 -4.82 27.85
C GLN A 543 7.83 -5.40 26.42
N ALA A 544 6.61 -5.74 26.00
CA ALA A 544 6.35 -6.13 24.61
C ALA A 544 6.80 -5.05 23.59
N ALA A 545 6.85 -3.78 24.03
CA ALA A 545 7.41 -2.68 23.26
C ALA A 545 8.90 -2.85 22.92
N LYS A 546 9.61 -3.74 23.60
CA LYS A 546 11.00 -4.12 23.29
C LYS A 546 11.10 -5.21 22.21
N GLY A 547 9.97 -5.82 21.82
CA GLY A 547 9.88 -6.85 20.78
C GLY A 547 10.13 -8.27 21.23
N ALA A 548 10.91 -8.50 22.27
CA ALA A 548 11.01 -9.74 23.03
C ALA A 548 11.35 -9.44 24.47
N TYR A 549 10.75 -10.19 25.40
CA TYR A 549 10.91 -9.96 26.85
C TYR A 549 10.64 -11.22 27.67
N ILE A 550 11.13 -11.24 28.89
CA ILE A 550 11.00 -12.38 29.82
C ILE A 550 9.60 -12.37 30.43
N VAL A 551 8.86 -13.46 30.28
CA VAL A 551 7.51 -13.65 30.85
C VAL A 551 7.50 -14.59 32.06
N ALA A 552 8.51 -15.45 32.17
CA ALA A 552 8.69 -16.32 33.34
C ALA A 552 10.15 -16.71 33.56
N GLY A 553 10.55 -16.96 34.79
CA GLY A 553 11.91 -17.38 35.17
C GLY A 553 12.92 -16.23 35.16
N SER A 554 13.13 -15.62 36.31
CA SER A 554 14.02 -14.45 36.48
C SER A 554 15.48 -14.80 36.83
N ASP A 555 15.87 -16.10 36.79
CA ASP A 555 17.25 -16.53 37.06
C ASP A 555 18.24 -15.84 36.10
N GLU A 556 19.34 -15.31 36.65
CA GLU A 556 20.39 -14.66 35.82
C GLU A 556 21.08 -15.68 34.90
N ASN A 557 21.18 -16.95 35.31
CA ASN A 557 21.82 -18.03 34.59
C ASN A 557 20.85 -19.21 34.40
N PRO A 558 19.89 -19.16 33.46
CA PRO A 558 19.01 -20.28 33.16
C PRO A 558 19.78 -21.42 32.47
N ASP A 559 19.40 -22.69 32.78
CA ASP A 559 19.93 -23.85 32.04
C ASP A 559 19.42 -23.88 30.59
N VAL A 560 18.22 -23.36 30.37
CA VAL A 560 17.60 -23.22 29.04
C VAL A 560 16.68 -22.03 28.99
N ILE A 561 16.67 -21.38 27.80
CA ILE A 561 15.71 -20.32 27.47
C ILE A 561 14.74 -20.88 26.43
N LEU A 562 13.44 -20.72 26.68
CA LEU A 562 12.36 -21.08 25.75
C LEU A 562 11.84 -19.82 25.10
N VAL A 563 11.79 -19.75 23.77
CA VAL A 563 11.35 -18.56 23.03
C VAL A 563 10.28 -18.90 22.00
N ALA A 564 9.23 -18.11 21.96
CA ALA A 564 8.17 -18.21 20.97
C ALA A 564 7.49 -16.84 20.75
N SER A 565 6.64 -16.76 19.72
CA SER A 565 5.62 -15.73 19.54
C SER A 565 4.22 -16.37 19.51
N GLY A 566 3.17 -15.59 19.74
CA GLY A 566 1.81 -16.11 19.65
C GLY A 566 1.48 -17.23 20.65
N SER A 567 0.61 -18.12 20.25
CA SER A 567 0.09 -19.21 21.10
C SER A 567 1.15 -20.19 21.58
N GLU A 568 2.30 -20.28 20.93
CA GLU A 568 3.36 -21.20 21.30
C GLU A 568 4.06 -20.80 22.60
N VAL A 569 3.94 -19.52 23.04
CA VAL A 569 4.45 -19.10 24.37
C VAL A 569 3.73 -19.85 25.48
N SER A 570 2.40 -19.96 25.41
CA SER A 570 1.63 -20.74 26.40
C SER A 570 1.89 -22.25 26.31
N THR A 571 2.19 -22.76 25.10
CA THR A 571 2.58 -24.17 24.91
C THR A 571 3.93 -24.46 25.57
N LEU A 572 4.90 -23.55 25.43
CA LEU A 572 6.20 -23.65 26.10
C LEU A 572 6.05 -23.61 27.64
N GLU A 573 5.24 -22.67 28.16
CA GLU A 573 5.00 -22.56 29.62
C GLU A 573 4.35 -23.81 30.20
N ALA A 574 3.43 -24.45 29.42
CA ALA A 574 2.82 -25.70 29.84
C ALA A 574 3.84 -26.87 30.05
N GLY A 575 5.01 -26.80 29.41
CA GLY A 575 6.10 -27.77 29.65
C GLY A 575 7.03 -27.41 30.81
N CYS A 576 6.98 -26.17 31.30
CA CYS A 576 7.93 -25.65 32.27
C CYS A 576 7.78 -26.28 33.66
N GLU A 577 6.56 -26.64 34.08
CA GLU A 577 6.34 -27.26 35.38
C GLU A 577 7.16 -28.56 35.56
N ALA A 578 7.10 -29.45 34.58
CA ALA A 578 7.85 -30.69 34.57
C ALA A 578 9.37 -30.48 34.50
N LEU A 579 9.84 -29.49 33.73
CA LEU A 579 11.26 -29.14 33.66
C LEU A 579 11.77 -28.60 34.99
N ARG A 580 11.02 -27.73 35.65
CA ARG A 580 11.36 -27.17 36.98
C ARG A 580 11.34 -28.24 38.08
N ALA A 581 10.42 -29.22 37.98
CA ALA A 581 10.38 -30.36 38.90
C ALA A 581 11.65 -31.23 38.80
N ASP A 582 12.28 -31.30 37.64
CA ASP A 582 13.59 -31.94 37.42
C ASP A 582 14.78 -31.06 37.86
N GLY A 583 14.53 -29.90 38.46
CA GLY A 583 15.56 -28.96 38.90
C GLY A 583 16.19 -28.12 37.77
N ILE A 584 15.61 -28.09 36.57
CA ILE A 584 16.08 -27.31 35.45
C ILE A 584 15.60 -25.86 35.60
N LYS A 585 16.53 -24.90 35.52
CA LYS A 585 16.24 -23.48 35.55
C LYS A 585 15.79 -23.03 34.16
N VAL A 586 14.51 -22.69 34.03
CA VAL A 586 13.89 -22.33 32.74
C VAL A 586 13.51 -20.87 32.71
N ARG A 587 13.95 -20.16 31.70
CA ARG A 587 13.45 -18.83 31.33
C ARG A 587 12.50 -18.95 30.15
N VAL A 588 11.35 -18.26 30.16
CA VAL A 588 10.42 -18.17 29.02
C VAL A 588 10.39 -16.75 28.51
N VAL A 589 10.49 -16.61 27.20
CA VAL A 589 10.52 -15.33 26.47
C VAL A 589 9.38 -15.30 25.48
N SER A 590 8.53 -14.27 25.57
CA SER A 590 7.62 -13.88 24.49
C SER A 590 8.34 -12.96 23.52
N ALA A 591 8.28 -13.25 22.22
CA ALA A 591 8.90 -12.48 21.16
C ALA A 591 7.85 -12.03 20.11
N PRO A 592 6.92 -11.13 20.48
CA PRO A 592 5.86 -10.70 19.55
C PRO A 592 6.40 -10.00 18.31
N SER A 593 7.59 -9.36 18.36
CA SER A 593 8.18 -8.62 17.24
C SER A 593 9.71 -8.78 17.18
N GLU A 594 10.19 -9.62 16.30
CA GLU A 594 11.65 -9.82 16.10
C GLU A 594 12.34 -8.52 15.67
N GLY A 595 11.73 -7.73 14.79
CA GLY A 595 12.32 -6.49 14.28
C GLY A 595 12.54 -5.45 15.39
N LEU A 596 11.56 -5.26 16.27
CA LEU A 596 11.71 -4.36 17.43
C LEU A 596 12.81 -4.85 18.38
N PHE A 597 12.88 -6.17 18.65
CA PHE A 597 13.92 -6.73 19.50
C PHE A 597 15.33 -6.52 18.92
N ARG A 598 15.49 -6.73 17.63
CA ARG A 598 16.77 -6.48 16.93
C ARG A 598 17.19 -5.01 16.94
N GLY A 599 16.23 -4.10 17.03
CA GLY A 599 16.46 -2.65 17.17
C GLY A 599 16.87 -2.22 18.57
N GLN A 600 16.79 -3.10 19.58
CA GLN A 600 17.23 -2.79 20.94
C GLN A 600 18.74 -2.74 21.08
N SER A 601 19.23 -2.16 22.18
CA SER A 601 20.66 -2.19 22.50
C SER A 601 21.17 -3.64 22.65
N LYS A 602 22.46 -3.85 22.40
CA LYS A 602 23.07 -5.19 22.56
C LYS A 602 22.97 -5.70 23.98
N GLU A 603 23.06 -4.79 24.95
CA GLU A 603 22.94 -5.10 26.38
C GLU A 603 21.54 -5.65 26.69
N TYR A 604 20.49 -5.05 26.13
CA TYR A 604 19.13 -5.55 26.30
C TYR A 604 18.94 -6.90 25.61
N GLN A 605 19.40 -7.04 24.37
CA GLN A 605 19.32 -8.31 23.64
C GLN A 605 20.02 -9.44 24.42
N GLU A 606 21.22 -9.20 24.95
CA GLU A 606 21.97 -10.17 25.77
C GLU A 606 21.31 -10.44 27.12
N SER A 607 20.60 -9.49 27.73
CA SER A 607 19.87 -9.72 28.97
C SER A 607 18.67 -10.65 28.78
N VAL A 608 18.03 -10.65 27.61
CA VAL A 608 16.87 -11.49 27.29
C VAL A 608 17.30 -12.83 26.67
N LEU A 609 18.14 -12.80 25.64
CA LEU A 609 18.64 -13.94 24.86
C LEU A 609 20.18 -13.90 24.77
N PRO A 610 20.91 -14.31 25.82
CA PRO A 610 22.38 -14.34 25.80
C PRO A 610 22.90 -15.29 24.71
N LYS A 611 23.93 -14.86 23.96
CA LYS A 611 24.49 -15.64 22.83
C LYS A 611 24.97 -17.03 23.18
N ASN A 612 25.45 -17.22 24.42
CA ASN A 612 26.01 -18.50 24.85
C ASN A 612 24.99 -19.38 25.57
N ALA A 613 23.74 -18.94 25.73
CA ALA A 613 22.69 -19.72 26.34
C ALA A 613 22.20 -20.84 25.41
N LYS A 614 21.75 -21.97 25.98
CA LYS A 614 20.96 -22.96 25.25
C LYS A 614 19.56 -22.40 25.05
N ILE A 615 19.17 -22.15 23.78
CA ILE A 615 17.86 -21.54 23.46
C ILE A 615 17.04 -22.54 22.65
N PHE A 616 15.85 -22.89 23.15
CA PHE A 616 14.88 -23.71 22.44
C PHE A 616 13.72 -22.87 21.97
N GLY A 617 13.45 -22.85 20.67
CA GLY A 617 12.35 -22.15 20.05
C GLY A 617 11.18 -23.08 19.71
N MET A 618 9.95 -22.58 19.76
CA MET A 618 8.77 -23.25 19.23
C MET A 618 7.97 -22.29 18.37
N THR A 619 7.60 -22.73 17.16
CA THR A 619 6.73 -21.98 16.25
C THR A 619 5.76 -22.93 15.56
N ALA A 620 4.53 -22.48 15.34
CA ALA A 620 3.56 -23.23 14.53
C ALA A 620 3.74 -23.01 13.00
N GLY A 621 4.78 -22.30 12.60
CA GLY A 621 5.27 -22.17 11.23
C GLY A 621 6.57 -22.94 11.01
N LEU A 622 7.28 -22.61 9.91
CA LEU A 622 8.59 -23.18 9.60
C LEU A 622 9.62 -22.84 10.68
N PRO A 623 10.53 -23.78 11.05
CA PRO A 623 11.60 -23.55 12.04
C PRO A 623 12.46 -22.32 11.75
N VAL A 624 12.67 -21.96 10.48
CA VAL A 624 13.44 -20.78 10.06
C VAL A 624 12.89 -19.47 10.63
N THR A 625 11.61 -19.44 10.97
CA THR A 625 10.94 -18.25 11.55
C THR A 625 11.66 -17.76 12.80
N LEU A 626 12.11 -18.67 13.69
CA LEU A 626 12.80 -18.35 14.93
C LEU A 626 14.32 -18.52 14.89
N GLN A 627 14.88 -19.02 13.78
CA GLN A 627 16.32 -19.31 13.67
C GLN A 627 17.20 -18.12 14.05
N GLY A 628 16.75 -16.92 13.70
CA GLY A 628 17.45 -15.69 14.04
C GLY A 628 17.49 -15.36 15.53
N LEU A 629 16.51 -15.81 16.32
CA LEU A 629 16.44 -15.59 17.77
C LEU A 629 17.17 -16.69 18.55
N VAL A 630 17.11 -17.92 18.09
CA VAL A 630 17.75 -19.06 18.80
C VAL A 630 19.24 -19.20 18.51
N GLY A 631 19.71 -18.67 17.38
CA GLY A 631 21.11 -18.73 16.99
C GLY A 631 21.57 -20.13 16.53
N ALA A 632 22.89 -20.28 16.32
CA ALA A 632 23.48 -21.51 15.78
C ALA A 632 23.47 -22.68 16.78
N ASN A 633 23.50 -22.39 18.08
CA ASN A 633 23.51 -23.39 19.16
C ASN A 633 22.11 -23.69 19.71
N GLY A 634 21.07 -23.09 19.11
CA GLY A 634 19.69 -23.29 19.51
C GLY A 634 19.00 -24.35 18.65
N LYS A 635 17.82 -24.79 19.12
CA LYS A 635 16.97 -25.74 18.40
C LYS A 635 15.57 -25.17 18.29
N VAL A 636 14.92 -25.36 17.16
CA VAL A 636 13.54 -24.93 16.92
C VAL A 636 12.66 -26.15 16.62
N TRP A 637 11.58 -26.29 17.36
CA TRP A 637 10.45 -27.14 17.00
C TRP A 637 9.48 -26.34 16.16
N GLY A 638 9.14 -26.81 14.96
CA GLY A 638 8.24 -26.15 14.05
C GLY A 638 7.59 -27.11 13.07
N MET A 639 6.71 -26.60 12.23
CA MET A 639 6.10 -27.36 11.13
C MET A 639 7.09 -27.52 9.99
N GLU A 640 7.24 -28.75 9.49
CA GLU A 640 8.08 -29.07 8.31
C GLU A 640 7.25 -29.57 7.13
N SER A 641 5.91 -29.56 7.28
CA SER A 641 4.95 -29.93 6.24
C SER A 641 3.72 -29.03 6.33
N PHE A 642 2.87 -29.06 5.33
CA PHE A 642 1.52 -28.51 5.43
C PHE A 642 0.76 -29.17 6.59
N GLY A 643 -0.24 -28.47 7.11
CA GLY A 643 -1.08 -28.94 8.21
C GLY A 643 -2.10 -30.01 7.79
N PHE A 644 -3.08 -30.27 8.66
CA PHE A 644 -4.07 -31.33 8.50
C PHE A 644 -5.44 -30.87 8.96
N SER A 645 -6.51 -31.36 8.34
CA SER A 645 -7.89 -31.10 8.76
C SER A 645 -8.28 -31.99 9.93
N ALA A 646 -8.42 -31.39 11.11
CA ALA A 646 -8.94 -32.02 12.32
C ALA A 646 -9.26 -30.94 13.38
N PRO A 647 -10.04 -31.26 14.46
CA PRO A 647 -10.15 -30.36 15.60
C PRO A 647 -8.76 -29.96 16.13
N TYR A 648 -8.54 -28.67 16.40
CA TYR A 648 -7.19 -28.15 16.71
C TYR A 648 -6.50 -28.87 17.88
N LYS A 649 -7.25 -29.36 18.90
CA LYS A 649 -6.67 -30.14 20.01
C LYS A 649 -6.10 -31.48 19.54
N VAL A 650 -6.72 -32.12 18.55
CA VAL A 650 -6.19 -33.33 17.94
C VAL A 650 -4.90 -33.01 17.17
N LEU A 651 -4.87 -31.86 16.47
CA LEU A 651 -3.68 -31.39 15.80
C LEU A 651 -2.55 -31.06 16.78
N ASP A 652 -2.84 -30.42 17.92
CA ASP A 652 -1.85 -30.19 18.98
C ASP A 652 -1.18 -31.48 19.42
N GLU A 653 -1.97 -32.53 19.68
CA GLU A 653 -1.44 -33.84 20.06
C GLU A 653 -0.62 -34.52 18.96
N LYS A 654 -1.16 -34.53 17.74
CA LYS A 654 -0.54 -35.25 16.60
C LYS A 654 0.74 -34.56 16.10
N LEU A 655 0.78 -33.23 16.15
CA LEU A 655 1.91 -32.43 15.70
C LEU A 655 2.90 -32.11 16.84
N GLY A 656 2.57 -32.50 18.06
CA GLY A 656 3.46 -32.37 19.20
C GLY A 656 3.51 -30.98 19.84
N TYR A 657 2.45 -30.18 19.70
CA TYR A 657 2.35 -28.86 20.34
C TYR A 657 1.69 -28.98 21.72
N THR A 658 2.28 -29.83 22.58
CA THR A 658 1.84 -30.10 23.95
C THR A 658 2.97 -29.86 24.94
N GLY A 659 2.60 -29.54 26.20
CA GLY A 659 3.59 -29.39 27.29
C GLY A 659 4.43 -30.65 27.52
N GLU A 660 3.85 -31.84 27.33
CA GLU A 660 4.58 -33.12 27.42
C GLU A 660 5.69 -33.22 26.35
N ASN A 661 5.37 -32.83 25.10
CA ASN A 661 6.38 -32.88 24.06
C ASN A 661 7.44 -31.79 24.26
N VAL A 662 7.05 -30.56 24.71
CA VAL A 662 8.01 -29.51 25.10
C VAL A 662 9.04 -30.08 26.11
N TYR A 663 8.57 -30.72 27.19
CA TYR A 663 9.43 -31.35 28.16
C TYR A 663 10.40 -32.35 27.50
N LYS A 664 9.89 -33.29 26.67
CA LYS A 664 10.70 -34.29 25.98
C LYS A 664 11.77 -33.66 25.07
N GLN A 665 11.37 -32.70 24.26
CA GLN A 665 12.28 -32.06 23.29
C GLN A 665 13.36 -31.23 24.00
N VAL A 666 13.00 -30.48 25.04
CA VAL A 666 13.97 -29.68 25.79
C VAL A 666 14.95 -30.59 26.56
N LYS A 667 14.49 -31.69 27.16
CA LYS A 667 15.37 -32.67 27.81
C LYS A 667 16.36 -33.30 26.82
N ALA A 668 15.89 -33.67 25.61
CA ALA A 668 16.73 -34.19 24.57
C ALA A 668 17.79 -33.14 24.12
N PHE A 669 17.36 -31.88 23.88
CA PHE A 669 18.24 -30.80 23.52
C PHE A 669 19.29 -30.48 24.59
N LEU A 670 18.94 -30.54 25.86
CA LEU A 670 19.91 -30.33 26.95
C LEU A 670 20.94 -31.48 27.05
N ALA A 671 20.58 -32.69 26.62
CA ALA A 671 21.47 -33.84 26.59
C ALA A 671 22.39 -33.86 25.33
N GLU A 672 22.10 -33.12 24.31
CA GLU A 672 22.98 -32.90 23.16
C GLU A 672 24.16 -32.04 23.63
N ALA A 673 25.41 -32.62 23.68
CA ALA A 673 26.61 -32.00 24.27
C ALA A 673 27.12 -30.81 23.44
#